data_2b75d0551dc4d05a159381d9d95dd4e5
#
_entry.id   2b75d0551dc4d05a159381d9d95dd4e5
#
_cell.length_a   1.000
_cell.length_b   1.000
_cell.length_c   1.000
_cell.angle_alpha   90.00
_cell.angle_beta   90.00
_cell.angle_gamma   90.00
#
_symmetry.space_group_name_H-M   'P 1'
#
loop_
_entity.id
_entity.type
_entity.pdbx_description
1 polymer ?
#
loop_
_entity_poly.entity_id
_entity_poly.type
_entity_poly.pdbx_seq_one_letter_code
_entity_poly.pdbx_strand_id
1 'polypeptide(L)'
;MAVVVDPKDVKEFLQYAAEENLEAVEVAVVTEEPRLVLNWRGKDIVNISRAFLDTNGAHQETKVVVDIPSQEDDYLKPVKVTDVRGKWLKTLADLNECSQKGLVERFDGSIGAGSVYMPYGGKYQLTETQSMVAKLPVLKGSCDTVTMMSYGFDPYLSSWSPYHGAIYAVTDSVAKIVAAGGDFSKIRFTYQEYFRRMTEDPERWSQPFAALLGAYEAQMGFGLPSIGGKDSMSGTFEHIDVPPTLCSFAIDVAKEGDIITPELKNDGDVLVRFDIKKNQYDLPDFEQVKALYSAIHELIQKKAIVSAYVLDANGLVPALSKMAFGNKLGFEISADVKEDDLFAPAYGCIVAEVPADKLSEITTAYTKVGTVKDNGKFTYKEVSINVEEALSVWADTLEGVFPTKASKETTPVESKLYEAPSVHVCKNKVAKPTVFIPVFPGTNCEYDSAKAFERAGADTIVKVFKNLDAESIRESVDEFEKAINQAQIIMFPGGFSAGDEPDGSAKFFATAFRNAKMKEAVEKLLNERDGLALGICNGFQALIKLGLVPNGKITGQDAQSPTLTFNTINRHISKMVYTKVVSNLSPWLANAELGGVYCNPASHGEGRFVAPKEWLDKLFANGQVATQYCDLDGNVSMDEEWNINGSYMAIEGITSPDGRCFGKMAHSERRGDSVAINIYGEQDIKIFESGVKYFK
;
A
#
# COMPACT_ATOMS: atom_id res chain seq x y z
N MET A 1 17.77 16.16 8.55
CA MET A 1 18.63 14.93 8.48
C MET A 1 20.08 15.34 8.70
N ALA A 2 20.88 14.53 9.38
CA ALA A 2 22.33 14.75 9.52
C ALA A 2 23.07 13.57 8.88
N VAL A 3 24.11 13.85 8.14
CA VAL A 3 24.95 12.85 7.46
C VAL A 3 26.43 13.14 7.73
N VAL A 4 27.27 12.09 7.75
CA VAL A 4 28.72 12.23 7.82
C VAL A 4 29.28 12.03 6.41
N VAL A 5 30.05 13.00 5.93
CA VAL A 5 30.62 13.02 4.57
C VAL A 5 32.13 13.18 4.67
N ASP A 6 32.88 12.45 3.85
CA ASP A 6 34.36 12.67 3.74
C ASP A 6 34.60 14.12 3.31
N PRO A 7 35.56 14.84 3.96
CA PRO A 7 35.87 16.24 3.61
C PRO A 7 36.11 16.50 2.12
N LYS A 8 36.64 15.54 1.37
CA LYS A 8 36.85 15.66 -0.08
C LYS A 8 35.56 15.66 -0.89
N ASP A 9 34.51 15.05 -0.36
CA ASP A 9 33.21 14.85 -1.05
C ASP A 9 32.15 15.90 -0.64
N VAL A 10 32.44 16.76 0.36
CA VAL A 10 31.49 17.76 0.89
C VAL A 10 30.98 18.68 -0.22
N LYS A 11 31.85 19.17 -1.08
CA LYS A 11 31.46 20.09 -2.17
C LYS A 11 30.50 19.45 -3.14
N GLU A 12 30.74 18.19 -3.51
CA GLU A 12 29.89 17.44 -4.42
C GLU A 12 28.55 17.12 -3.76
N PHE A 13 28.55 16.74 -2.48
CA PHE A 13 27.33 16.51 -1.71
C PHE A 13 26.43 17.76 -1.62
N LEU A 14 27.01 18.92 -1.34
CA LEU A 14 26.27 20.20 -1.30
C LEU A 14 25.71 20.56 -2.68
N GLN A 15 26.43 20.24 -3.76
CA GLN A 15 25.92 20.43 -5.11
C GLN A 15 24.71 19.53 -5.40
N TYR A 16 24.75 18.25 -5.06
CA TYR A 16 23.59 17.34 -5.21
C TYR A 16 22.38 17.81 -4.41
N ALA A 17 22.60 18.29 -3.18
CA ALA A 17 21.52 18.88 -2.40
C ALA A 17 20.88 20.07 -3.10
N ALA A 18 21.67 20.97 -3.67
CA ALA A 18 21.18 22.14 -4.41
C ALA A 18 20.45 21.75 -5.71
N GLU A 19 20.87 20.69 -6.40
CA GLU A 19 20.19 20.14 -7.58
C GLU A 19 18.80 19.63 -7.26
N GLU A 20 18.60 19.07 -6.04
CA GLU A 20 17.32 18.59 -5.51
C GLU A 20 16.50 19.68 -4.78
N ASN A 21 16.87 20.96 -4.91
CA ASN A 21 16.21 22.09 -4.24
C ASN A 21 16.23 21.97 -2.71
N LEU A 22 17.31 21.41 -2.15
CA LEU A 22 17.51 21.22 -0.72
C LEU A 22 18.57 22.17 -0.18
N GLU A 23 18.31 22.75 0.99
CA GLU A 23 19.33 23.47 1.75
C GLU A 23 20.18 22.46 2.54
N ALA A 24 21.50 22.51 2.35
CA ALA A 24 22.46 21.71 3.10
C ALA A 24 23.63 22.57 3.55
N VAL A 25 24.03 22.40 4.81
CA VAL A 25 25.12 23.17 5.42
C VAL A 25 26.01 22.26 6.27
N GLU A 26 27.30 22.57 6.32
CA GLU A 26 28.22 21.95 7.26
C GLU A 26 27.93 22.49 8.67
N VAL A 27 27.61 21.62 9.61
CA VAL A 27 27.24 21.98 10.99
C VAL A 27 28.27 21.52 12.02
N ALA A 28 29.12 20.54 11.68
CA ALA A 28 30.11 20.00 12.60
C ALA A 28 31.24 19.26 11.85
N VAL A 29 32.35 19.09 12.52
CA VAL A 29 33.48 18.26 12.07
C VAL A 29 33.73 17.17 13.10
N VAL A 30 33.91 15.93 12.62
CA VAL A 30 34.34 14.80 13.47
C VAL A 30 35.79 14.96 13.87
N THR A 31 36.09 14.85 15.16
CA THR A 31 37.45 15.03 15.72
C THR A 31 37.96 13.74 16.36
N GLU A 32 39.30 13.60 16.46
CA GLU A 32 39.91 12.47 17.16
C GLU A 32 39.62 12.51 18.68
N GLU A 33 39.53 13.71 19.25
CA GLU A 33 39.18 13.86 20.66
C GLU A 33 37.72 13.43 20.88
N PRO A 34 37.44 12.45 21.76
CA PRO A 34 36.11 11.90 21.96
C PRO A 34 35.25 12.82 22.85
N ARG A 35 34.85 13.98 22.30
CA ARG A 35 34.04 15.00 22.98
C ARG A 35 32.96 15.53 22.07
N LEU A 36 31.79 15.85 22.65
CA LEU A 36 30.79 16.70 22.04
C LEU A 36 31.06 18.13 22.49
N VAL A 37 31.40 18.98 21.51
CA VAL A 37 31.61 20.42 21.75
C VAL A 37 30.62 21.20 20.91
N LEU A 38 29.81 22.05 21.54
CA LEU A 38 28.93 23.00 20.87
C LEU A 38 29.44 24.42 21.12
N ASN A 39 29.82 25.11 20.06
CA ASN A 39 30.26 26.52 20.12
C ASN A 39 29.14 27.43 19.64
N TRP A 40 28.89 28.49 20.41
CA TRP A 40 27.97 29.55 20.02
C TRP A 40 28.56 30.90 20.30
N ARG A 41 28.64 31.74 19.29
CA ARG A 41 29.23 33.09 19.36
C ARG A 41 30.63 33.10 19.99
N GLY A 42 31.47 32.12 19.64
CA GLY A 42 32.84 32.00 20.10
C GLY A 42 33.05 31.49 21.52
N LYS A 43 31.99 30.92 22.12
CA LYS A 43 32.08 30.25 23.44
C LYS A 43 31.54 28.86 23.37
N ASP A 44 32.23 27.92 24.03
CA ASP A 44 31.70 26.58 24.23
C ASP A 44 30.52 26.65 25.20
N ILE A 45 29.36 26.29 24.73
CA ILE A 45 28.14 26.18 25.54
C ILE A 45 27.91 24.74 26.02
N VAL A 46 28.50 23.75 25.33
CA VAL A 46 28.58 22.35 25.72
C VAL A 46 29.99 21.87 25.43
N ASN A 47 30.58 21.13 26.38
CA ASN A 47 31.86 20.47 26.21
C ASN A 47 31.92 19.23 27.11
N ILE A 48 31.43 18.09 26.56
CA ILE A 48 31.16 16.86 27.31
C ILE A 48 31.93 15.71 26.65
N SER A 49 32.54 14.84 27.48
CA SER A 49 33.22 13.64 26.97
C SER A 49 32.22 12.60 26.44
N ARG A 50 32.62 11.85 25.40
CA ARG A 50 31.86 10.69 24.92
C ARG A 50 31.63 9.65 26.02
N ALA A 51 32.64 9.40 26.86
CA ALA A 51 32.52 8.47 27.97
C ALA A 51 31.35 8.83 28.90
N PHE A 52 31.12 10.14 29.14
CA PHE A 52 29.94 10.56 29.93
C PHE A 52 28.62 10.35 29.16
N LEU A 53 28.59 10.68 27.87
CA LEU A 53 27.40 10.49 27.03
C LEU A 53 27.01 9.00 26.89
N ASP A 54 28.02 8.13 26.77
CA ASP A 54 27.83 6.69 26.58
C ASP A 54 27.32 5.97 27.86
N THR A 55 27.43 6.61 29.05
CA THR A 55 26.92 6.06 30.34
C THR A 55 25.47 6.42 30.61
N ASN A 56 24.81 7.22 29.80
CA ASN A 56 23.49 7.81 30.10
C ASN A 56 23.42 8.55 31.47
N GLY A 57 24.57 8.92 32.04
CA GLY A 57 24.69 9.67 33.29
C GLY A 57 24.63 8.81 34.53
N ALA A 58 23.49 8.77 35.22
CA ALA A 58 23.34 8.08 36.49
C ALA A 58 23.16 6.56 36.32
N HIS A 59 23.92 5.79 37.11
CA HIS A 59 23.65 4.36 37.28
C HIS A 59 22.36 4.18 38.05
N GLN A 60 21.42 3.41 37.52
CA GLN A 60 20.13 3.14 38.13
C GLN A 60 19.99 1.66 38.44
N GLU A 61 19.43 1.35 39.61
CA GLU A 61 19.09 0.00 40.03
C GLU A 61 17.62 -0.06 40.37
N THR A 62 16.99 -1.18 40.06
CA THR A 62 15.59 -1.43 40.42
C THR A 62 15.41 -2.88 40.85
N LYS A 63 14.29 -3.14 41.53
CA LYS A 63 13.83 -4.49 41.85
C LYS A 63 12.63 -4.81 41.00
N VAL A 64 12.51 -6.06 40.63
CA VAL A 64 11.39 -6.57 39.84
C VAL A 64 10.72 -7.69 40.63
N VAL A 65 9.41 -7.59 40.80
CA VAL A 65 8.56 -8.69 41.27
C VAL A 65 7.71 -9.12 40.10
N VAL A 66 7.96 -10.32 39.59
CA VAL A 66 7.26 -10.85 38.40
C VAL A 66 5.93 -11.45 38.83
N ASP A 67 4.85 -10.96 38.24
CA ASP A 67 3.52 -11.53 38.38
C ASP A 67 3.41 -12.85 37.63
N ILE A 68 2.82 -13.84 38.28
CA ILE A 68 2.50 -15.13 37.66
C ILE A 68 1.09 -15.05 37.07
N PRO A 69 0.88 -15.34 35.76
CA PRO A 69 -0.45 -15.28 35.17
C PRO A 69 -1.42 -16.25 35.86
N SER A 70 -2.68 -15.85 35.99
CA SER A 70 -3.73 -16.67 36.56
C SER A 70 -4.05 -17.86 35.65
N GLN A 71 -4.05 -19.07 36.21
CA GLN A 71 -4.48 -20.26 35.46
C GLN A 71 -6.02 -20.35 35.34
N GLU A 72 -6.76 -19.66 36.16
CA GLU A 72 -8.23 -19.62 36.09
C GLU A 72 -8.68 -18.77 34.88
N ASP A 73 -7.97 -17.67 34.64
CA ASP A 73 -8.23 -16.71 33.54
C ASP A 73 -7.35 -16.97 32.31
N ASP A 74 -6.87 -18.20 32.13
CA ASP A 74 -6.00 -18.57 31.03
C ASP A 74 -6.62 -18.24 29.68
N TYR A 75 -6.04 -17.26 29.01
CA TYR A 75 -6.52 -16.74 27.72
C TYR A 75 -6.36 -17.73 26.56
N LEU A 76 -5.49 -18.72 26.69
CA LEU A 76 -5.24 -19.72 25.67
C LEU A 76 -6.22 -20.91 25.74
N LYS A 77 -7.10 -20.96 26.75
CA LYS A 77 -8.10 -22.02 26.89
C LYS A 77 -9.28 -21.81 25.93
N PRO A 78 -9.71 -22.87 25.22
CA PRO A 78 -10.91 -22.82 24.41
C PRO A 78 -12.14 -22.48 25.25
N VAL A 79 -12.98 -21.57 24.72
CA VAL A 79 -14.27 -21.24 25.32
C VAL A 79 -15.34 -22.16 24.74
N LYS A 80 -16.17 -22.74 25.61
CA LYS A 80 -17.27 -23.62 25.19
C LYS A 80 -18.27 -22.84 24.29
N VAL A 81 -18.52 -23.38 23.11
CA VAL A 81 -19.44 -22.80 22.13
C VAL A 81 -20.76 -23.55 22.15
N THR A 82 -21.86 -22.83 22.35
CA THR A 82 -23.24 -23.38 22.36
C THR A 82 -24.10 -22.88 21.19
N ASP A 83 -23.70 -21.75 20.58
CA ASP A 83 -24.32 -21.16 19.39
C ASP A 83 -23.21 -20.80 18.40
N VAL A 84 -22.92 -21.73 17.50
CA VAL A 84 -21.86 -21.58 16.48
C VAL A 84 -22.15 -20.40 15.57
N ARG A 85 -23.40 -20.25 15.08
CA ARG A 85 -23.75 -19.16 14.16
C ARG A 85 -23.63 -17.78 14.81
N GLY A 86 -24.19 -17.64 16.00
CA GLY A 86 -24.11 -16.36 16.73
C GLY A 86 -22.67 -16.00 17.12
N LYS A 87 -21.87 -16.99 17.58
CA LYS A 87 -20.45 -16.78 17.88
C LYS A 87 -19.69 -16.38 16.63
N TRP A 88 -19.93 -17.01 15.46
CA TRP A 88 -19.29 -16.69 14.19
C TRP A 88 -19.46 -15.21 13.81
N LEU A 89 -20.72 -14.77 13.72
CA LEU A 89 -21.02 -13.37 13.36
C LEU A 89 -20.51 -12.38 14.41
N LYS A 90 -20.62 -12.72 15.70
CA LYS A 90 -20.08 -11.87 16.78
C LYS A 90 -18.57 -11.72 16.68
N THR A 91 -17.84 -12.80 16.37
CA THR A 91 -16.39 -12.76 16.19
C THR A 91 -15.99 -11.87 15.01
N LEU A 92 -16.67 -11.99 13.86
CA LEU A 92 -16.41 -11.11 12.72
C LEU A 92 -16.66 -9.62 13.00
N ALA A 93 -17.56 -9.31 13.93
CA ALA A 93 -17.85 -7.94 14.38
C ALA A 93 -16.91 -7.44 15.50
N ASP A 94 -16.03 -8.29 16.04
CA ASP A 94 -15.08 -7.89 17.08
C ASP A 94 -14.09 -6.84 16.54
N LEU A 95 -13.72 -5.85 17.36
CA LEU A 95 -12.84 -4.75 16.96
C LEU A 95 -11.44 -5.23 16.55
N ASN A 96 -10.99 -6.40 17.03
CA ASN A 96 -9.71 -6.98 16.62
C ASN A 96 -9.82 -7.84 15.34
N GLU A 97 -11.03 -8.12 14.86
CA GLU A 97 -11.27 -8.96 13.69
C GLU A 97 -11.93 -8.22 12.52
N CYS A 98 -12.73 -7.20 12.81
CA CYS A 98 -13.50 -6.48 11.80
C CYS A 98 -12.61 -5.74 10.80
N SER A 99 -13.17 -5.43 9.65
CA SER A 99 -12.46 -4.73 8.57
C SER A 99 -11.94 -3.36 9.00
N GLN A 100 -10.67 -3.12 8.74
CA GLN A 100 -10.03 -1.81 8.87
C GLN A 100 -9.86 -1.11 7.52
N LYS A 101 -10.59 -1.55 6.48
CA LYS A 101 -10.42 -1.07 5.10
C LYS A 101 -10.56 0.44 4.99
N GLY A 102 -11.55 1.04 5.64
CA GLY A 102 -11.73 2.50 5.63
C GLY A 102 -10.60 3.29 6.26
N LEU A 103 -9.84 2.70 7.20
CA LEU A 103 -8.62 3.29 7.74
C LEU A 103 -7.44 3.09 6.77
N VAL A 104 -7.27 1.89 6.24
CA VAL A 104 -6.16 1.52 5.35
C VAL A 104 -6.19 2.31 4.04
N GLU A 105 -7.36 2.51 3.44
CA GLU A 105 -7.54 3.29 2.20
C GLU A 105 -7.20 4.79 2.33
N ARG A 106 -6.82 5.27 3.51
CA ARG A 106 -6.29 6.63 3.72
C ARG A 106 -4.81 6.77 3.37
N PHE A 107 -4.11 5.65 3.12
CA PHE A 107 -2.68 5.60 2.89
C PHE A 107 -2.36 5.04 1.52
N ASP A 108 -1.43 5.67 0.81
CA ASP A 108 -0.98 5.21 -0.51
C ASP A 108 -0.08 3.97 -0.37
N GLY A 109 -0.61 2.81 -0.78
CA GLY A 109 0.11 1.55 -0.81
C GLY A 109 0.77 1.22 -2.15
N SER A 110 0.65 2.09 -3.17
CA SER A 110 1.05 1.79 -4.55
C SER A 110 2.23 2.61 -5.07
N ILE A 111 2.65 3.65 -4.36
CA ILE A 111 3.77 4.53 -4.74
C ILE A 111 5.06 3.74 -4.97
N GLY A 112 5.82 4.11 -6.01
CA GLY A 112 7.08 3.46 -6.37
C GLY A 112 6.90 2.18 -7.21
N ALA A 113 5.64 1.78 -7.53
CA ALA A 113 5.32 0.60 -8.35
C ALA A 113 6.03 -0.69 -7.87
N GLY A 114 6.20 -0.83 -6.56
CA GLY A 114 6.93 -1.94 -5.94
C GLY A 114 6.07 -2.86 -5.08
N SER A 115 4.83 -2.49 -4.73
CA SER A 115 3.97 -3.30 -3.87
C SER A 115 3.52 -4.57 -4.60
N VAL A 116 4.02 -5.71 -4.16
CA VAL A 116 3.60 -7.04 -4.65
C VAL A 116 2.22 -7.35 -4.12
N TYR A 117 1.97 -7.05 -2.84
CA TYR A 117 0.64 -7.09 -2.23
C TYR A 117 0.04 -5.69 -2.13
N MET A 118 -1.22 -5.56 -2.57
CA MET A 118 -2.09 -4.51 -2.08
C MET A 118 -2.71 -4.96 -0.75
N PRO A 119 -3.06 -4.04 0.16
CA PRO A 119 -3.53 -4.40 1.51
C PRO A 119 -4.74 -5.33 1.54
N TYR A 120 -5.62 -5.23 0.55
CA TYR A 120 -6.79 -6.10 0.37
C TYR A 120 -6.75 -6.70 -1.03
N GLY A 121 -6.88 -8.02 -1.12
CA GLY A 121 -6.77 -8.78 -2.36
C GLY A 121 -8.04 -9.53 -2.75
N GLY A 122 -7.93 -10.27 -3.85
CA GLY A 122 -9.01 -10.99 -4.51
C GLY A 122 -9.77 -10.14 -5.53
N LYS A 123 -10.71 -10.76 -6.23
CA LYS A 123 -11.53 -10.14 -7.27
C LYS A 123 -12.27 -8.89 -6.75
N TYR A 124 -12.72 -8.93 -5.49
CA TYR A 124 -13.47 -7.85 -4.84
C TYR A 124 -12.62 -7.01 -3.88
N GLN A 125 -11.30 -7.27 -3.78
CA GLN A 125 -10.38 -6.55 -2.89
C GLN A 125 -10.86 -6.53 -1.43
N LEU A 126 -11.17 -7.71 -0.87
CA LEU A 126 -11.76 -7.88 0.45
C LEU A 126 -11.01 -8.86 1.36
N THR A 127 -10.04 -9.63 0.86
CA THR A 127 -9.15 -10.43 1.70
C THR A 127 -7.97 -9.60 2.16
N GLU A 128 -7.88 -9.33 3.45
CA GLU A 128 -6.75 -8.61 4.03
C GLU A 128 -5.46 -9.42 3.99
N THR A 129 -4.33 -8.78 3.72
CA THR A 129 -3.02 -9.41 3.77
C THR A 129 -2.42 -9.31 5.17
N GLN A 130 -1.76 -10.38 5.63
CA GLN A 130 -1.12 -10.42 6.95
C GLN A 130 0.34 -9.96 6.93
N SER A 131 0.88 -9.70 5.75
CA SER A 131 2.25 -9.21 5.57
C SER A 131 2.32 -8.21 4.42
N MET A 132 3.24 -7.27 4.52
CA MET A 132 3.67 -6.42 3.42
C MET A 132 4.69 -7.20 2.58
N VAL A 133 4.53 -7.16 1.25
CA VAL A 133 5.50 -7.69 0.30
C VAL A 133 5.74 -6.63 -0.77
N ALA A 134 7.00 -6.23 -0.94
CA ALA A 134 7.37 -5.20 -1.90
C ALA A 134 8.70 -5.52 -2.58
N LYS A 135 8.82 -5.18 -3.87
CA LYS A 135 10.06 -5.32 -4.64
C LYS A 135 11.12 -4.37 -4.11
N LEU A 136 12.38 -4.80 -4.14
CA LEU A 136 13.49 -3.87 -3.90
C LEU A 136 13.51 -2.78 -4.97
N PRO A 137 13.49 -1.49 -4.58
CA PRO A 137 13.52 -0.40 -5.53
C PRO A 137 14.90 -0.31 -6.20
N VAL A 138 14.90 -0.28 -7.54
CA VAL A 138 16.10 -0.04 -8.35
C VAL A 138 15.85 1.14 -9.27
N LEU A 139 16.85 1.98 -9.48
CA LEU A 139 16.72 3.15 -10.35
C LEU A 139 16.62 2.75 -11.82
N LYS A 140 17.32 1.68 -12.23
CA LYS A 140 17.34 1.17 -13.61
C LYS A 140 17.19 -0.35 -13.62
N GLY A 141 16.55 -0.86 -14.69
CA GLY A 141 16.32 -2.29 -14.85
C GLY A 141 15.18 -2.83 -13.98
N SER A 142 15.21 -4.13 -13.72
CA SER A 142 14.25 -4.85 -12.90
C SER A 142 14.94 -5.64 -11.79
N CYS A 143 14.23 -5.91 -10.71
CA CYS A 143 14.67 -6.74 -9.60
C CYS A 143 13.58 -7.75 -9.26
N ASP A 144 13.92 -9.02 -9.13
CA ASP A 144 13.05 -10.11 -8.72
C ASP A 144 13.06 -10.38 -7.22
N THR A 145 13.89 -9.64 -6.48
CA THR A 145 13.97 -9.74 -5.03
C THR A 145 12.89 -8.87 -4.39
N VAL A 146 12.22 -9.44 -3.40
CA VAL A 146 11.21 -8.75 -2.58
C VAL A 146 11.65 -8.69 -1.13
N THR A 147 11.24 -7.64 -0.44
CA THR A 147 11.26 -7.55 1.02
C THR A 147 9.88 -7.90 1.54
N MET A 148 9.85 -8.58 2.67
CA MET A 148 8.63 -8.96 3.37
C MET A 148 8.68 -8.42 4.79
N MET A 149 7.55 -7.96 5.31
CA MET A 149 7.42 -7.57 6.70
C MET A 149 6.04 -7.95 7.22
N SER A 150 6.02 -8.49 8.42
CA SER A 150 4.80 -8.79 9.17
C SER A 150 4.92 -8.32 10.59
N TYR A 151 3.82 -8.29 11.32
CA TYR A 151 3.84 -8.04 12.75
C TYR A 151 3.02 -9.06 13.52
N GLY A 152 3.34 -9.22 14.80
CA GLY A 152 2.55 -9.99 15.77
C GLY A 152 2.37 -9.19 17.04
N PHE A 153 1.15 -9.16 17.55
CA PHE A 153 0.77 -8.57 18.85
C PHE A 153 -0.69 -8.91 19.16
N ASP A 154 -0.97 -9.27 20.39
CA ASP A 154 -2.33 -9.36 20.91
C ASP A 154 -2.41 -8.69 22.29
N PRO A 155 -3.24 -7.63 22.44
CA PRO A 155 -3.34 -6.87 23.69
C PRO A 155 -3.95 -7.65 24.84
N TYR A 156 -4.85 -8.60 24.58
CA TYR A 156 -5.52 -9.41 25.61
C TYR A 156 -4.60 -10.51 26.13
N LEU A 157 -3.93 -11.24 25.22
CA LEU A 157 -2.92 -12.23 25.59
C LEU A 157 -1.80 -11.57 26.40
N SER A 158 -1.31 -10.40 25.95
CA SER A 158 -0.27 -9.64 26.65
C SER A 158 -0.72 -9.11 28.00
N SER A 159 -2.01 -8.77 28.17
CA SER A 159 -2.57 -8.34 29.46
C SER A 159 -2.70 -9.48 30.45
N TRP A 160 -3.02 -10.69 29.96
CA TRP A 160 -3.03 -11.89 30.80
C TRP A 160 -1.61 -12.30 31.20
N SER A 161 -0.70 -12.37 30.24
CA SER A 161 0.70 -12.73 30.45
C SER A 161 1.60 -12.02 29.43
N PRO A 162 2.35 -10.97 29.83
CA PRO A 162 3.30 -10.32 28.93
C PRO A 162 4.37 -11.26 28.37
N TYR A 163 4.73 -12.30 29.13
CA TYR A 163 5.67 -13.34 28.72
C TYR A 163 5.13 -14.17 27.53
N HIS A 164 3.91 -14.73 27.66
CA HIS A 164 3.27 -15.46 26.57
C HIS A 164 2.94 -14.52 25.42
N GLY A 165 2.47 -13.31 25.71
CA GLY A 165 2.20 -12.28 24.71
C GLY A 165 3.40 -12.01 23.80
N ALA A 166 4.59 -11.85 24.38
CA ALA A 166 5.81 -11.64 23.61
C ALA A 166 6.24 -12.88 22.80
N ILE A 167 6.15 -14.10 23.38
CA ILE A 167 6.47 -15.35 22.67
C ILE A 167 5.58 -15.52 21.45
N TYR A 168 4.27 -15.32 21.60
CA TYR A 168 3.32 -15.46 20.52
C TYR A 168 3.35 -14.29 19.54
N ALA A 169 3.70 -13.09 19.98
CA ALA A 169 3.96 -11.97 19.07
C ALA A 169 5.09 -12.30 18.07
N VAL A 170 6.20 -12.87 18.58
CA VAL A 170 7.31 -13.32 17.72
C VAL A 170 6.87 -14.50 16.84
N THR A 171 6.22 -15.51 17.41
CA THR A 171 5.77 -16.70 16.66
C THR A 171 4.79 -16.33 15.55
N ASP A 172 3.83 -15.45 15.81
CA ASP A 172 2.83 -14.99 14.86
C ASP A 172 3.46 -14.19 13.72
N SER A 173 4.40 -13.28 14.03
CA SER A 173 5.11 -12.53 12.99
C SER A 173 5.93 -13.46 12.06
N VAL A 174 6.57 -14.52 12.61
CA VAL A 174 7.26 -15.52 11.80
C VAL A 174 6.28 -16.32 10.93
N ALA A 175 5.17 -16.78 11.50
CA ALA A 175 4.15 -17.56 10.79
C ALA A 175 3.59 -16.79 9.58
N LYS A 176 3.33 -15.49 9.72
CA LYS A 176 2.81 -14.61 8.63
C LYS A 176 3.80 -14.48 7.47
N ILE A 177 5.09 -14.40 7.73
CA ILE A 177 6.13 -14.44 6.68
C ILE A 177 6.09 -15.80 5.94
N VAL A 178 6.03 -16.90 6.68
CA VAL A 178 5.98 -18.25 6.08
C VAL A 178 4.70 -18.46 5.27
N ALA A 179 3.55 -18.05 5.78
CA ALA A 179 2.26 -18.15 5.08
C ALA A 179 2.24 -17.37 3.76
N ALA A 180 3.02 -16.30 3.65
CA ALA A 180 3.19 -15.53 2.42
C ALA A 180 4.24 -16.12 1.45
N GLY A 181 5.00 -17.15 1.85
CA GLY A 181 6.01 -17.83 1.03
C GLY A 181 7.45 -17.58 1.44
N GLY A 182 7.72 -16.81 2.51
CA GLY A 182 9.05 -16.53 3.02
C GLY A 182 9.72 -17.73 3.71
N ASP A 183 11.03 -17.63 3.89
CA ASP A 183 11.87 -18.61 4.56
C ASP A 183 12.20 -18.13 5.98
N PHE A 184 11.58 -18.76 7.00
CA PHE A 184 11.73 -18.31 8.38
C PHE A 184 13.20 -18.18 8.80
N SER A 185 14.11 -18.99 8.26
CA SER A 185 15.53 -19.01 8.66
C SER A 185 16.28 -17.72 8.34
N LYS A 186 15.75 -16.90 7.44
CA LYS A 186 16.34 -15.62 7.01
C LYS A 186 15.83 -14.41 7.79
N ILE A 187 14.80 -14.59 8.60
CA ILE A 187 14.13 -13.50 9.32
C ILE A 187 15.09 -12.78 10.28
N ARG A 188 14.89 -11.47 10.37
CA ARG A 188 15.44 -10.60 11.41
C ARG A 188 14.29 -9.84 12.06
N PHE A 189 14.38 -9.62 13.38
CA PHE A 189 13.34 -8.92 14.12
C PHE A 189 13.71 -7.48 14.43
N THR A 190 12.69 -6.66 14.59
CA THR A 190 12.75 -5.41 15.35
C THR A 190 11.52 -5.36 16.26
N TYR A 191 11.68 -4.85 17.49
CA TYR A 191 10.61 -4.82 18.46
C TYR A 191 10.21 -3.39 18.78
N GLN A 192 8.90 -3.17 18.91
CA GLN A 192 8.35 -1.94 19.47
C GLN A 192 7.70 -2.27 20.80
N GLU A 193 8.21 -1.65 21.87
CA GLU A 193 7.70 -1.85 23.21
C GLU A 193 7.02 -0.58 23.71
N TYR A 194 5.88 -0.74 24.40
CA TYR A 194 5.16 0.35 25.03
C TYR A 194 4.47 -0.12 26.30
N PHE A 195 4.91 0.42 27.43
CA PHE A 195 4.43 0.03 28.75
C PHE A 195 3.93 1.24 29.52
N ARG A 196 3.14 0.98 30.55
CA ARG A 196 2.70 1.97 31.53
C ARG A 196 3.88 2.70 32.16
N ARG A 197 3.65 3.88 32.70
CA ARG A 197 4.71 4.65 33.37
C ARG A 197 5.35 3.83 34.50
N MET A 198 6.65 3.70 34.46
CA MET A 198 7.43 3.08 35.54
C MET A 198 7.54 4.00 36.74
N THR A 199 7.55 3.40 37.92
CA THR A 199 7.75 4.05 39.24
C THR A 199 8.78 3.24 40.02
N GLU A 200 8.95 3.54 41.31
CA GLU A 200 9.78 2.73 42.22
C GLU A 200 9.10 1.42 42.65
N ASP A 201 7.84 1.21 42.25
CA ASP A 201 7.08 0.01 42.54
C ASP A 201 7.63 -1.19 41.74
N PRO A 202 8.16 -2.24 42.43
CA PRO A 202 8.74 -3.41 41.75
C PRO A 202 7.75 -4.21 40.90
N GLU A 203 6.44 -4.16 41.20
CA GLU A 203 5.40 -4.87 40.48
C GLU A 203 5.14 -4.23 39.13
N ARG A 204 5.32 -2.91 39.00
CA ARG A 204 5.17 -2.24 37.71
C ARG A 204 6.24 -2.65 36.69
N TRP A 205 7.42 -3.05 37.15
CA TRP A 205 8.51 -3.56 36.33
C TRP A 205 8.30 -5.01 35.86
N SER A 206 7.32 -5.71 36.42
CA SER A 206 6.94 -7.08 35.99
C SER A 206 6.64 -7.16 34.50
N GLN A 207 5.86 -6.21 33.98
CA GLN A 207 5.39 -6.26 32.57
C GLN A 207 6.51 -6.18 31.54
N PRO A 208 7.38 -5.14 31.55
CA PRO A 208 8.47 -5.06 30.58
C PRO A 208 9.47 -6.20 30.76
N PHE A 209 9.75 -6.61 32.00
CA PHE A 209 10.68 -7.69 32.25
C PHE A 209 10.15 -9.05 31.73
N ALA A 210 8.88 -9.37 31.97
CA ALA A 210 8.25 -10.59 31.49
C ALA A 210 8.17 -10.61 29.94
N ALA A 211 7.81 -9.49 29.32
CA ALA A 211 7.79 -9.37 27.86
C ALA A 211 9.20 -9.56 27.25
N LEU A 212 10.21 -8.95 27.86
CA LEU A 212 11.61 -9.12 27.41
C LEU A 212 12.08 -10.58 27.51
N LEU A 213 11.75 -11.27 28.62
CA LEU A 213 12.07 -12.70 28.77
C LEU A 213 11.37 -13.56 27.71
N GLY A 214 10.10 -13.29 27.41
CA GLY A 214 9.35 -13.99 26.37
C GLY A 214 9.95 -13.79 24.98
N ALA A 215 10.29 -12.56 24.63
CA ALA A 215 10.96 -12.24 23.37
C ALA A 215 12.34 -12.89 23.25
N TYR A 216 13.11 -12.89 24.35
CA TYR A 216 14.41 -13.57 24.40
C TYR A 216 14.28 -15.08 24.18
N GLU A 217 13.31 -15.73 24.85
CA GLU A 217 13.08 -17.16 24.67
C GLU A 217 12.67 -17.51 23.25
N ALA A 218 11.78 -16.74 22.64
CA ALA A 218 11.37 -16.94 21.27
C ALA A 218 12.53 -16.78 20.28
N GLN A 219 13.37 -15.75 20.46
CA GLN A 219 14.58 -15.55 19.64
C GLN A 219 15.54 -16.73 19.75
N MET A 220 15.81 -17.20 20.97
CA MET A 220 16.68 -18.36 21.20
C MET A 220 16.08 -19.64 20.63
N GLY A 221 14.76 -19.83 20.77
CA GLY A 221 14.03 -20.97 20.25
C GLY A 221 14.08 -21.06 18.73
N PHE A 222 13.83 -19.95 18.03
CA PHE A 222 13.95 -19.88 16.58
C PHE A 222 15.41 -19.85 16.10
N GLY A 223 16.37 -19.39 16.92
CA GLY A 223 17.73 -19.13 16.50
C GLY A 223 17.86 -17.88 15.61
N LEU A 224 16.97 -16.91 15.79
CA LEU A 224 16.86 -15.70 14.97
C LEU A 224 17.12 -14.45 15.80
N PRO A 225 17.97 -13.51 15.32
CA PRO A 225 18.31 -12.31 16.07
C PRO A 225 17.33 -11.17 15.82
N SER A 226 17.19 -10.29 16.82
CA SER A 226 16.69 -8.94 16.61
C SER A 226 17.82 -7.97 16.27
N ILE A 227 17.54 -7.01 15.39
CA ILE A 227 18.51 -5.96 15.01
C ILE A 227 18.44 -4.75 15.94
N GLY A 228 17.40 -4.65 16.75
CA GLY A 228 17.14 -3.53 17.65
C GLY A 228 15.65 -3.37 17.89
N GLY A 229 15.27 -2.19 18.30
CA GLY A 229 13.89 -1.84 18.61
C GLY A 229 13.79 -0.46 19.22
N LYS A 230 12.62 -0.19 19.78
CA LYS A 230 12.36 1.04 20.53
C LYS A 230 11.41 0.73 21.67
N ASP A 231 11.75 1.15 22.85
CA ASP A 231 10.93 1.03 24.06
C ASP A 231 10.42 2.39 24.54
N SER A 232 9.31 2.38 25.25
CA SER A 232 8.73 3.53 25.91
C SER A 232 7.96 3.10 27.16
N MET A 233 8.17 3.83 28.26
CA MET A 233 7.52 3.62 29.55
C MET A 233 6.61 4.80 29.92
N SER A 234 5.89 5.35 28.93
CA SER A 234 5.06 6.55 29.11
C SER A 234 3.56 6.30 28.91
N GLY A 235 3.15 5.04 28.84
CA GLY A 235 1.80 4.62 28.52
C GLY A 235 0.78 4.73 29.64
N THR A 236 0.84 5.79 30.46
CA THR A 236 -0.16 6.10 31.48
C THR A 236 -0.74 7.49 31.23
N PHE A 237 -2.04 7.57 31.15
CA PHE A 237 -2.79 8.82 31.11
C PHE A 237 -3.83 8.83 32.25
N GLU A 238 -3.65 9.71 33.23
CA GLU A 238 -4.47 9.73 34.44
C GLU A 238 -4.52 8.36 35.14
N HIS A 239 -5.64 7.65 35.05
CA HIS A 239 -5.89 6.33 35.61
C HIS A 239 -5.92 5.20 34.57
N ILE A 240 -5.62 5.51 33.28
CA ILE A 240 -5.61 4.54 32.21
C ILE A 240 -4.16 4.15 31.91
N ASP A 241 -3.87 2.87 32.00
CA ASP A 241 -2.61 2.27 31.56
C ASP A 241 -2.82 1.57 30.19
N VAL A 242 -1.85 1.69 29.29
CA VAL A 242 -1.85 0.89 28.04
C VAL A 242 -1.67 -0.59 28.37
N PRO A 243 -2.21 -1.51 27.57
CA PRO A 243 -1.86 -2.93 27.66
C PRO A 243 -0.33 -3.11 27.54
N PRO A 244 0.25 -4.09 28.26
CA PRO A 244 1.67 -4.40 28.07
C PRO A 244 1.92 -4.74 26.60
N THR A 245 2.71 -3.92 25.92
CA THR A 245 2.91 -4.04 24.47
C THR A 245 4.35 -4.43 24.17
N LEU A 246 4.52 -5.59 23.54
CA LEU A 246 5.68 -5.93 22.74
C LEU A 246 5.16 -6.36 21.38
N CYS A 247 5.33 -5.51 20.38
CA CYS A 247 5.00 -5.81 18.99
C CYS A 247 6.26 -6.32 18.30
N SER A 248 6.21 -7.54 17.75
CA SER A 248 7.28 -8.11 16.95
C SER A 248 7.06 -7.78 15.49
N PHE A 249 8.08 -7.24 14.83
CA PHE A 249 8.13 -7.12 13.38
C PHE A 249 9.17 -8.11 12.85
N ALA A 250 8.73 -9.02 11.98
CA ALA A 250 9.58 -9.96 11.28
C ALA A 250 9.86 -9.43 9.86
N ILE A 251 11.12 -9.42 9.48
CA ILE A 251 11.58 -8.93 8.16
C ILE A 251 12.32 -10.05 7.46
N ASP A 252 11.96 -10.31 6.19
CA ASP A 252 12.58 -11.33 5.35
C ASP A 252 12.86 -10.79 3.94
N VAL A 253 13.62 -11.56 3.17
CA VAL A 253 13.94 -11.31 1.76
C VAL A 253 13.69 -12.59 0.98
N ALA A 254 12.84 -12.51 -0.06
CA ALA A 254 12.46 -13.62 -0.91
C ALA A 254 12.56 -13.28 -2.40
N LYS A 255 12.19 -14.23 -3.26
CA LYS A 255 11.99 -13.99 -4.69
C LYS A 255 10.51 -13.79 -4.97
N GLU A 256 10.18 -12.89 -5.90
CA GLU A 256 8.77 -12.61 -6.27
C GLU A 256 7.99 -13.85 -6.70
N GLY A 257 8.66 -14.82 -7.35
CA GLY A 257 8.05 -16.07 -7.79
C GLY A 257 7.69 -17.05 -6.66
N ASP A 258 8.18 -16.81 -5.45
CA ASP A 258 7.97 -17.64 -4.27
C ASP A 258 6.73 -17.21 -3.46
N ILE A 259 6.16 -16.07 -3.80
CA ILE A 259 5.08 -15.43 -3.05
C ILE A 259 3.72 -15.98 -3.47
N ILE A 260 2.86 -16.28 -2.49
CA ILE A 260 1.45 -16.66 -2.68
C ILE A 260 0.53 -15.65 -2.00
N THR A 261 -0.71 -15.57 -2.41
CA THR A 261 -1.69 -14.62 -1.88
C THR A 261 -2.76 -15.31 -1.02
N PRO A 262 -3.32 -14.62 0.00
CA PRO A 262 -4.11 -15.28 1.05
C PRO A 262 -5.56 -15.61 0.67
N GLU A 263 -6.14 -15.03 -0.39
CA GLU A 263 -7.53 -15.30 -0.77
C GLU A 263 -7.73 -16.72 -1.30
N LEU A 264 -8.88 -17.34 -1.00
CA LEU A 264 -9.27 -18.64 -1.56
C LEU A 264 -9.38 -18.57 -3.09
N LYS A 265 -8.95 -19.65 -3.78
CA LYS A 265 -8.76 -19.67 -5.24
C LYS A 265 -9.82 -20.48 -5.99
N ASN A 266 -10.02 -21.75 -5.62
CA ASN A 266 -10.76 -22.66 -6.50
C ASN A 266 -11.77 -23.52 -5.74
N ASP A 267 -12.93 -23.73 -6.37
CA ASP A 267 -13.91 -24.72 -5.90
C ASP A 267 -13.31 -26.12 -5.87
N GLY A 268 -13.56 -26.86 -4.79
CA GLY A 268 -13.11 -28.22 -4.59
C GLY A 268 -11.73 -28.37 -3.95
N ASP A 269 -10.95 -27.28 -3.81
CA ASP A 269 -9.67 -27.33 -3.11
C ASP A 269 -9.86 -27.66 -1.62
N VAL A 270 -8.88 -28.36 -1.06
CA VAL A 270 -8.94 -28.86 0.31
C VAL A 270 -8.35 -27.85 1.27
N LEU A 271 -9.06 -27.56 2.35
CA LEU A 271 -8.59 -26.74 3.45
C LEU A 271 -7.91 -27.61 4.51
N VAL A 272 -6.65 -27.32 4.78
CA VAL A 272 -5.83 -28.03 5.78
C VAL A 272 -5.32 -27.05 6.84
N ARG A 273 -5.21 -27.53 8.09
CA ARG A 273 -4.62 -26.77 9.19
C ARG A 273 -3.33 -27.46 9.63
N PHE A 274 -2.30 -26.65 9.78
CA PHE A 274 -1.01 -27.04 10.34
C PHE A 274 -0.90 -26.49 11.76
N ASP A 275 -0.80 -27.39 12.73
CA ASP A 275 -0.79 -27.05 14.15
C ASP A 275 0.63 -27.04 14.71
N ILE A 276 0.97 -26.00 15.47
CA ILE A 276 2.18 -25.99 16.29
C ILE A 276 1.94 -26.79 17.57
N LYS A 277 2.98 -27.51 18.03
CA LYS A 277 2.93 -28.21 19.32
C LYS A 277 3.27 -27.25 20.45
N LYS A 278 2.62 -27.44 21.60
CA LYS A 278 2.83 -26.69 22.83
C LYS A 278 3.23 -27.65 23.96
N ASN A 279 4.03 -27.15 24.90
CA ASN A 279 4.34 -27.88 26.13
C ASN A 279 3.22 -27.67 27.19
N GLN A 280 3.43 -28.20 28.39
CA GLN A 280 2.45 -28.11 29.50
C GLN A 280 2.25 -26.68 30.04
N TYR A 281 3.06 -25.72 29.61
CA TYR A 281 2.97 -24.30 29.97
C TYR A 281 2.46 -23.45 28.80
N ASP A 282 1.85 -24.07 27.81
CA ASP A 282 1.37 -23.43 26.58
C ASP A 282 2.45 -22.69 25.77
N LEU A 283 3.72 -23.10 25.90
CA LEU A 283 4.82 -22.57 25.12
C LEU A 283 5.06 -23.38 23.86
N PRO A 284 5.37 -22.76 22.70
CA PRO A 284 5.67 -23.44 21.46
C PRO A 284 6.87 -24.40 21.59
N ASP A 285 6.76 -25.60 21.01
CA ASP A 285 7.91 -26.46 20.74
C ASP A 285 8.65 -25.93 19.52
N PHE A 286 9.64 -25.09 19.74
CA PHE A 286 10.35 -24.39 18.65
C PHE A 286 11.03 -25.32 17.66
N GLU A 287 11.47 -26.52 18.08
CA GLU A 287 12.05 -27.50 17.13
C GLU A 287 10.98 -28.03 16.17
N GLN A 288 9.79 -28.34 16.68
CA GLN A 288 8.67 -28.74 15.84
C GLN A 288 8.18 -27.58 14.97
N VAL A 289 8.09 -26.37 15.51
CA VAL A 289 7.66 -25.16 14.77
C VAL A 289 8.60 -24.86 13.59
N LYS A 290 9.92 -24.89 13.80
CA LYS A 290 10.91 -24.71 12.74
C LYS A 290 10.78 -25.76 11.64
N ALA A 291 10.65 -27.03 12.01
CA ALA A 291 10.46 -28.10 11.05
C ALA A 291 9.16 -27.95 10.25
N LEU A 292 8.06 -27.56 10.92
CA LEU A 292 6.78 -27.31 10.28
C LEU A 292 6.85 -26.15 9.29
N TYR A 293 7.41 -25.01 9.70
CA TYR A 293 7.51 -23.83 8.85
C TYR A 293 8.41 -24.04 7.65
N SER A 294 9.51 -24.81 7.79
CA SER A 294 10.32 -25.24 6.65
C SER A 294 9.51 -26.08 5.67
N ALA A 295 8.71 -27.05 6.18
CA ALA A 295 7.88 -27.91 5.33
C ALA A 295 6.80 -27.10 4.59
N ILE A 296 6.16 -26.14 5.25
CA ILE A 296 5.16 -25.26 4.62
C ILE A 296 5.82 -24.41 3.53
N HIS A 297 6.98 -23.79 3.81
CA HIS A 297 7.74 -23.04 2.80
C HIS A 297 8.03 -23.91 1.56
N GLU A 298 8.54 -25.15 1.73
CA GLU A 298 8.79 -26.05 0.62
C GLU A 298 7.52 -26.43 -0.17
N LEU A 299 6.38 -26.62 0.50
CA LEU A 299 5.11 -26.93 -0.14
C LEU A 299 4.60 -25.74 -0.98
N ILE A 300 4.82 -24.52 -0.51
CA ILE A 300 4.52 -23.30 -1.28
C ILE A 300 5.42 -23.24 -2.52
N GLN A 301 6.73 -23.46 -2.38
CA GLN A 301 7.68 -23.50 -3.50
C GLN A 301 7.29 -24.53 -4.58
N LYS A 302 6.76 -25.69 -4.16
CA LYS A 302 6.27 -26.77 -5.05
C LYS A 302 4.89 -26.47 -5.63
N LYS A 303 4.26 -25.33 -5.27
CA LYS A 303 2.87 -24.98 -5.63
C LYS A 303 1.85 -26.04 -5.15
N ALA A 304 2.15 -26.73 -4.07
CA ALA A 304 1.23 -27.64 -3.39
C ALA A 304 0.31 -26.88 -2.42
N ILE A 305 0.74 -25.73 -1.91
CA ILE A 305 -0.10 -24.76 -1.19
C ILE A 305 -0.27 -23.53 -2.11
N VAL A 306 -1.50 -23.11 -2.35
CA VAL A 306 -1.82 -21.98 -3.26
C VAL A 306 -2.34 -20.75 -2.53
N SER A 307 -2.78 -20.90 -1.28
CA SER A 307 -3.22 -19.84 -0.40
C SER A 307 -3.00 -20.25 1.06
N ALA A 308 -2.63 -19.31 1.93
CA ALA A 308 -2.42 -19.60 3.34
C ALA A 308 -2.73 -18.38 4.21
N TYR A 309 -3.14 -18.63 5.46
CA TYR A 309 -3.49 -17.62 6.44
C TYR A 309 -3.12 -18.09 7.86
N VAL A 310 -2.58 -17.18 8.67
CA VAL A 310 -2.20 -17.48 10.06
C VAL A 310 -3.40 -17.29 10.98
N LEU A 311 -3.60 -18.25 11.88
CA LEU A 311 -4.64 -18.23 12.90
C LEU A 311 -4.20 -17.40 14.11
N ASP A 312 -5.16 -16.79 14.79
CA ASP A 312 -4.97 -15.91 15.95
C ASP A 312 -5.80 -16.35 17.18
N ALA A 313 -6.16 -15.39 18.02
CA ALA A 313 -6.99 -15.55 19.21
C ALA A 313 -8.35 -16.20 18.93
N ASN A 314 -8.92 -15.97 17.74
CA ASN A 314 -10.27 -16.36 17.41
C ASN A 314 -10.33 -17.60 16.48
N GLY A 315 -9.18 -18.16 16.16
CA GLY A 315 -9.04 -19.50 15.57
C GLY A 315 -9.41 -19.59 14.09
N LEU A 316 -10.01 -20.73 13.73
CA LEU A 316 -10.16 -21.17 12.34
C LEU A 316 -11.21 -20.36 11.57
N VAL A 317 -12.33 -20.04 12.19
CA VAL A 317 -13.51 -19.49 11.50
C VAL A 317 -13.30 -18.10 10.94
N PRO A 318 -12.77 -17.10 11.68
CA PRO A 318 -12.50 -15.79 11.11
C PRO A 318 -11.43 -15.84 10.02
N ALA A 319 -10.39 -16.66 10.18
CA ALA A 319 -9.36 -16.83 9.16
C ALA A 319 -9.94 -17.31 7.82
N LEU A 320 -10.73 -18.39 7.82
CA LEU A 320 -11.38 -18.92 6.61
C LEU A 320 -12.35 -17.89 6.01
N SER A 321 -13.10 -17.17 6.85
CA SER A 321 -14.03 -16.12 6.37
C SER A 321 -13.28 -15.00 5.65
N LYS A 322 -12.17 -14.51 6.22
CA LYS A 322 -11.33 -13.47 5.61
C LYS A 322 -10.67 -13.95 4.31
N MET A 323 -10.19 -15.19 4.26
CA MET A 323 -9.68 -15.79 3.02
C MET A 323 -10.76 -15.85 1.92
N ALA A 324 -12.00 -16.11 2.29
CA ALA A 324 -13.12 -16.27 1.36
C ALA A 324 -13.64 -14.93 0.77
N PHE A 325 -13.57 -13.83 1.53
CA PHE A 325 -14.17 -12.55 1.15
C PHE A 325 -13.64 -11.99 -0.16
N GLY A 326 -12.35 -12.10 -0.43
CA GLY A 326 -11.71 -11.50 -1.60
C GLY A 326 -12.28 -11.98 -2.93
N ASN A 327 -12.62 -13.26 -3.03
CA ASN A 327 -13.23 -13.88 -4.20
C ASN A 327 -14.71 -14.23 -4.01
N LYS A 328 -15.27 -13.93 -2.83
CA LYS A 328 -16.63 -14.29 -2.42
C LYS A 328 -16.95 -15.77 -2.59
N LEU A 329 -15.94 -16.62 -2.40
CA LEU A 329 -16.12 -18.05 -2.37
C LEU A 329 -16.73 -18.51 -1.05
N GLY A 330 -17.42 -19.62 -1.07
CA GLY A 330 -17.87 -20.31 0.14
C GLY A 330 -16.86 -21.35 0.61
N PHE A 331 -17.17 -22.00 1.72
CA PHE A 331 -16.46 -23.22 2.17
C PHE A 331 -17.36 -24.07 3.05
N GLU A 332 -17.01 -25.34 3.12
CA GLU A 332 -17.63 -26.31 4.01
C GLU A 332 -16.60 -26.82 5.01
N ILE A 333 -16.81 -26.56 6.30
CA ILE A 333 -15.96 -27.09 7.37
C ILE A 333 -16.36 -28.54 7.65
N SER A 334 -15.36 -29.44 7.79
CA SER A 334 -15.57 -30.82 8.11
C SER A 334 -16.36 -31.00 9.42
N ALA A 335 -17.35 -31.90 9.41
CA ALA A 335 -18.15 -32.22 10.61
C ALA A 335 -17.32 -32.83 11.75
N ASP A 336 -16.12 -33.35 11.44
CA ASP A 336 -15.19 -33.93 12.42
C ASP A 336 -14.44 -32.85 13.24
N VAL A 337 -14.39 -31.61 12.78
CA VAL A 337 -13.87 -30.48 13.56
C VAL A 337 -14.80 -30.23 14.74
N LYS A 338 -14.27 -30.13 15.94
CA LYS A 338 -15.08 -29.87 17.13
C LYS A 338 -15.52 -28.42 17.19
N GLU A 339 -16.68 -28.17 17.77
CA GLU A 339 -17.25 -26.79 17.88
C GLU A 339 -16.32 -25.84 18.63
N ASP A 340 -15.70 -26.33 19.72
CA ASP A 340 -14.77 -25.52 20.51
C ASP A 340 -13.46 -25.20 19.74
N ASP A 341 -13.03 -26.08 18.82
CA ASP A 341 -11.83 -25.90 17.99
C ASP A 341 -12.02 -24.86 16.85
N LEU A 342 -13.29 -24.50 16.54
CA LEU A 342 -13.60 -23.49 15.52
C LEU A 342 -13.12 -22.09 15.90
N PHE A 343 -13.14 -21.78 17.21
CA PHE A 343 -12.86 -20.46 17.78
C PHE A 343 -11.76 -20.51 18.85
N ALA A 344 -11.04 -21.61 18.95
CA ALA A 344 -9.97 -21.75 19.92
C ALA A 344 -8.73 -20.92 19.52
N PRO A 345 -8.06 -20.26 20.48
CA PRO A 345 -6.81 -19.57 20.20
C PRO A 345 -5.77 -20.49 19.58
N ALA A 346 -5.24 -20.10 18.42
CA ALA A 346 -4.36 -20.94 17.61
C ALA A 346 -3.19 -20.18 17.01
N TYR A 347 -2.59 -19.24 17.77
CA TYR A 347 -1.45 -18.46 17.32
C TYR A 347 -0.33 -19.31 16.74
N GLY A 348 0.22 -18.88 15.62
CA GLY A 348 1.29 -19.58 14.90
C GLY A 348 0.84 -20.80 14.11
N CYS A 349 -0.42 -21.25 14.24
CA CYS A 349 -1.01 -22.26 13.37
C CYS A 349 -1.37 -21.62 12.02
N ILE A 350 -1.30 -22.41 10.95
CA ILE A 350 -1.56 -21.92 9.58
C ILE A 350 -2.65 -22.77 8.95
N VAL A 351 -3.68 -22.11 8.40
CA VAL A 351 -4.64 -22.74 7.50
C VAL A 351 -4.23 -22.49 6.05
N ALA A 352 -4.32 -23.52 5.21
CA ALA A 352 -3.91 -23.42 3.82
C ALA A 352 -4.91 -24.09 2.88
N GLU A 353 -5.00 -23.56 1.67
CA GLU A 353 -5.70 -24.12 0.53
C GLU A 353 -4.74 -24.96 -0.30
N VAL A 354 -5.13 -26.20 -0.57
CA VAL A 354 -4.35 -27.21 -1.28
C VAL A 354 -5.19 -27.76 -2.41
N PRO A 355 -4.74 -27.69 -3.67
CA PRO A 355 -5.40 -28.38 -4.78
C PRO A 355 -5.60 -29.87 -4.46
N ALA A 356 -6.79 -30.38 -4.73
CA ALA A 356 -7.15 -31.74 -4.29
C ALA A 356 -6.19 -32.82 -4.82
N ASP A 357 -5.63 -32.65 -6.01
CA ASP A 357 -4.62 -33.54 -6.63
C ASP A 357 -3.24 -33.41 -5.99
N LYS A 358 -2.96 -32.34 -5.25
CA LYS A 358 -1.69 -32.05 -4.56
C LYS A 358 -1.67 -32.49 -3.09
N LEU A 359 -2.81 -32.93 -2.56
CA LEU A 359 -2.92 -33.32 -1.14
C LEU A 359 -1.92 -34.42 -0.74
N SER A 360 -1.61 -35.34 -1.65
CA SER A 360 -0.63 -36.44 -1.42
C SER A 360 0.82 -35.92 -1.33
N GLU A 361 1.12 -34.72 -1.73
CA GLU A 361 2.47 -34.11 -1.62
C GLU A 361 2.77 -33.60 -0.21
N ILE A 362 1.75 -33.47 0.65
CA ILE A 362 1.93 -33.06 2.04
C ILE A 362 2.46 -34.20 2.86
N THR A 363 3.72 -34.11 3.28
CA THR A 363 4.41 -35.11 4.09
C THR A 363 4.50 -34.77 5.57
N THR A 364 4.24 -33.50 5.94
CA THR A 364 4.15 -33.07 7.34
C THR A 364 2.75 -33.29 7.91
N ALA A 365 2.62 -33.35 9.23
CA ALA A 365 1.33 -33.53 9.89
C ALA A 365 0.38 -32.36 9.63
N TYR A 366 -0.84 -32.66 9.26
CA TYR A 366 -1.92 -31.68 9.05
C TYR A 366 -3.27 -32.24 9.48
N THR A 367 -4.23 -31.36 9.69
CA THR A 367 -5.65 -31.71 9.90
C THR A 367 -6.46 -31.20 8.70
N LYS A 368 -7.20 -32.05 8.03
CA LYS A 368 -8.16 -31.61 7.02
C LYS A 368 -9.34 -30.95 7.74
N VAL A 369 -9.55 -29.66 7.47
CA VAL A 369 -10.58 -28.86 8.15
C VAL A 369 -11.78 -28.53 7.27
N GLY A 370 -11.67 -28.68 5.95
CA GLY A 370 -12.79 -28.38 5.06
C GLY A 370 -12.48 -28.46 3.58
N THR A 371 -13.34 -27.86 2.79
CA THR A 371 -13.25 -27.78 1.32
C THR A 371 -13.80 -26.44 0.86
N VAL A 372 -13.15 -25.83 -0.11
CA VAL A 372 -13.61 -24.58 -0.78
C VAL A 372 -14.82 -24.90 -1.65
N LYS A 373 -15.81 -23.97 -1.69
CA LYS A 373 -17.04 -24.11 -2.47
C LYS A 373 -17.35 -22.82 -3.22
N ASP A 374 -17.72 -22.94 -4.49
CA ASP A 374 -18.24 -21.81 -5.28
C ASP A 374 -19.77 -21.73 -5.15
N ASN A 375 -20.26 -21.50 -3.92
CA ASN A 375 -21.69 -21.44 -3.61
C ASN A 375 -22.09 -20.22 -2.78
N GLY A 376 -21.14 -19.33 -2.46
CA GLY A 376 -21.36 -18.11 -1.67
C GLY A 376 -21.88 -18.38 -0.25
N LYS A 377 -21.51 -19.52 0.37
CA LYS A 377 -21.95 -19.89 1.72
C LYS A 377 -20.83 -20.47 2.56
N PHE A 378 -20.81 -20.10 3.82
CA PHE A 378 -20.00 -20.75 4.86
C PHE A 378 -20.85 -21.78 5.58
N THR A 379 -20.40 -23.03 5.60
CA THR A 379 -21.20 -24.11 6.18
C THR A 379 -20.39 -24.95 7.18
N TYR A 380 -21.05 -25.31 8.28
CA TYR A 380 -20.55 -26.25 9.27
C TYR A 380 -21.73 -27.00 9.88
N LYS A 381 -21.83 -28.30 9.68
CA LYS A 381 -22.97 -29.13 10.08
C LYS A 381 -24.29 -28.47 9.59
N GLU A 382 -25.19 -28.15 10.51
CA GLU A 382 -26.49 -27.51 10.22
C GLU A 382 -26.39 -25.98 10.05
N VAL A 383 -25.23 -25.38 10.38
CA VAL A 383 -25.05 -23.93 10.28
C VAL A 383 -24.70 -23.55 8.85
N SER A 384 -25.41 -22.56 8.33
CA SER A 384 -25.14 -21.95 7.03
C SER A 384 -25.25 -20.43 7.13
N ILE A 385 -24.22 -19.71 6.63
CA ILE A 385 -24.17 -18.24 6.61
C ILE A 385 -23.84 -17.84 5.17
N ASN A 386 -24.59 -16.89 4.60
CA ASN A 386 -24.26 -16.33 3.30
C ASN A 386 -22.98 -15.48 3.42
N VAL A 387 -22.10 -15.54 2.41
CA VAL A 387 -20.87 -14.71 2.35
C VAL A 387 -21.21 -13.22 2.49
N GLU A 388 -22.26 -12.73 1.83
CA GLU A 388 -22.69 -11.33 1.91
C GLU A 388 -23.15 -10.92 3.31
N GLU A 389 -23.80 -11.81 4.04
CA GLU A 389 -24.19 -11.56 5.44
C GLU A 389 -22.95 -11.45 6.35
N ALA A 390 -22.04 -12.41 6.22
CA ALA A 390 -20.78 -12.42 6.98
C ALA A 390 -19.92 -11.20 6.66
N LEU A 391 -19.82 -10.86 5.36
CA LEU A 391 -19.10 -9.70 4.86
C LEU A 391 -19.67 -8.39 5.40
N SER A 392 -20.99 -8.21 5.39
CA SER A 392 -21.63 -7.01 5.93
C SER A 392 -21.30 -6.82 7.41
N VAL A 393 -21.42 -7.89 8.21
CA VAL A 393 -21.09 -7.84 9.64
C VAL A 393 -19.61 -7.48 9.86
N TRP A 394 -18.71 -8.05 9.08
CA TRP A 394 -17.28 -7.77 9.17
C TRP A 394 -16.92 -6.36 8.74
N ALA A 395 -17.52 -5.85 7.65
CA ALA A 395 -17.20 -4.56 7.06
C ALA A 395 -17.84 -3.38 7.80
N ASP A 396 -19.08 -3.54 8.30
CA ASP A 396 -19.88 -2.41 8.80
C ASP A 396 -19.50 -1.95 10.21
N THR A 397 -18.73 -2.75 10.98
CA THR A 397 -18.39 -2.46 12.38
C THR A 397 -17.68 -1.10 12.55
N LEU A 398 -16.71 -0.79 11.71
CA LEU A 398 -15.97 0.47 11.75
C LEU A 398 -16.44 1.52 10.74
N GLU A 399 -17.46 1.23 9.93
CA GLU A 399 -17.91 2.15 8.87
C GLU A 399 -18.37 3.52 9.41
N GLY A 400 -18.89 3.55 10.67
CA GLY A 400 -19.28 4.81 11.32
C GLY A 400 -18.08 5.70 11.74
N VAL A 401 -16.89 5.14 11.87
CA VAL A 401 -15.66 5.85 12.29
C VAL A 401 -14.69 6.05 11.11
N PHE A 402 -14.56 5.02 10.29
CA PHE A 402 -13.69 5.00 9.11
C PHE A 402 -14.52 4.63 7.87
N PRO A 403 -15.39 5.52 7.38
CA PRO A 403 -16.26 5.22 6.25
C PRO A 403 -15.45 4.88 4.99
N THR A 404 -15.91 3.89 4.26
CA THR A 404 -15.38 3.51 2.95
C THR A 404 -16.07 4.26 1.81
N LYS A 405 -17.31 4.75 2.05
CA LYS A 405 -18.14 5.50 1.09
C LYS A 405 -18.80 6.71 1.76
N ALA A 406 -19.01 7.78 1.01
CA ALA A 406 -19.76 8.95 1.49
C ALA A 406 -21.28 8.74 1.39
N SER A 407 -21.74 8.00 0.38
CA SER A 407 -23.15 7.73 0.12
C SER A 407 -23.38 6.30 -0.34
N LYS A 408 -24.55 5.77 -0.01
CA LYS A 408 -25.05 4.48 -0.55
C LYS A 408 -25.98 4.67 -1.76
N GLU A 409 -26.31 5.92 -2.11
CA GLU A 409 -27.16 6.23 -3.25
C GLU A 409 -26.37 6.19 -4.55
N THR A 410 -26.93 5.54 -5.57
CA THR A 410 -26.32 5.45 -6.90
C THR A 410 -27.28 6.01 -7.94
N THR A 411 -26.73 6.76 -8.89
CA THR A 411 -27.50 7.24 -10.06
C THR A 411 -27.06 6.42 -11.27
N PRO A 412 -27.99 5.78 -12.00
CA PRO A 412 -27.64 5.07 -13.23
C PRO A 412 -26.98 5.99 -14.26
N VAL A 413 -25.95 5.51 -14.92
CA VAL A 413 -25.24 6.22 -16.00
C VAL A 413 -25.22 5.34 -17.25
N GLU A 414 -25.76 5.88 -18.33
CA GLU A 414 -25.64 5.23 -19.63
C GLU A 414 -24.22 5.47 -20.18
N SER A 415 -23.49 4.39 -20.47
CA SER A 415 -22.19 4.45 -21.12
C SER A 415 -22.34 4.21 -22.62
N LYS A 416 -21.89 5.16 -23.43
CA LYS A 416 -21.79 5.01 -24.88
C LYS A 416 -20.34 5.02 -25.30
N LEU A 417 -19.96 4.03 -26.09
CA LEU A 417 -18.64 4.01 -26.71
C LEU A 417 -18.61 5.03 -27.86
N TYR A 418 -17.54 5.80 -27.91
CA TYR A 418 -17.27 6.73 -29.00
C TYR A 418 -16.17 6.18 -29.89
N GLU A 419 -16.53 5.84 -31.12
CA GLU A 419 -15.59 5.46 -32.17
C GLU A 419 -15.25 6.69 -32.99
N ALA A 420 -14.00 7.15 -32.88
CA ALA A 420 -13.54 8.34 -33.55
C ALA A 420 -13.44 8.09 -35.06
N PRO A 421 -13.95 9.00 -35.92
CA PRO A 421 -13.83 8.87 -37.36
C PRO A 421 -12.38 8.93 -37.87
N SER A 422 -11.49 9.52 -37.09
CA SER A 422 -10.05 9.54 -37.27
C SER A 422 -9.32 9.83 -36.00
N VAL A 423 -8.12 9.29 -35.84
CA VAL A 423 -7.20 9.58 -34.75
C VAL A 423 -6.07 10.47 -35.30
N HIS A 424 -5.64 11.46 -34.53
CA HIS A 424 -4.54 12.32 -34.92
C HIS A 424 -3.25 11.53 -35.17
N VAL A 425 -2.58 11.78 -36.27
CA VAL A 425 -1.36 11.09 -36.70
C VAL A 425 -0.19 12.08 -36.70
N CYS A 426 0.90 11.70 -36.08
CA CYS A 426 2.11 12.51 -36.03
C CYS A 426 2.73 12.70 -37.41
N LYS A 427 2.99 13.96 -37.76
CA LYS A 427 3.70 14.32 -39.00
C LYS A 427 5.22 14.38 -38.81
N ASN A 428 5.66 14.60 -37.56
CA ASN A 428 7.06 14.78 -37.19
C ASN A 428 7.61 13.51 -36.54
N LYS A 429 7.88 12.48 -37.36
CA LYS A 429 8.35 11.17 -36.85
C LYS A 429 9.77 11.24 -36.32
N VAL A 430 10.04 10.52 -35.22
CA VAL A 430 11.37 10.36 -34.60
C VAL A 430 11.59 8.91 -34.21
N ALA A 431 12.82 8.43 -34.32
CA ALA A 431 13.15 7.03 -34.01
C ALA A 431 12.97 6.71 -32.53
N LYS A 432 13.32 7.64 -31.65
CA LYS A 432 13.18 7.52 -30.21
C LYS A 432 12.73 8.87 -29.64
N PRO A 433 11.48 8.97 -29.16
CA PRO A 433 11.01 10.23 -28.58
C PRO A 433 11.65 10.47 -27.21
N THR A 434 11.80 11.74 -26.87
CA THR A 434 12.24 12.22 -25.57
C THR A 434 11.03 12.76 -24.81
N VAL A 435 10.93 12.38 -23.53
CA VAL A 435 9.88 12.80 -22.60
C VAL A 435 10.46 13.76 -21.57
N PHE A 436 9.91 14.95 -21.46
CA PHE A 436 10.22 15.86 -20.38
C PHE A 436 9.27 15.63 -19.21
N ILE A 437 9.82 15.45 -18.00
CA ILE A 437 9.10 15.24 -16.75
C ILE A 437 9.49 16.35 -15.77
N PRO A 438 8.64 17.38 -15.60
CA PRO A 438 8.86 18.45 -14.64
C PRO A 438 8.59 17.98 -13.22
N VAL A 439 9.48 18.32 -12.29
CA VAL A 439 9.38 17.97 -10.86
C VAL A 439 9.28 19.26 -10.05
N PHE A 440 8.25 19.35 -9.22
CA PHE A 440 8.05 20.46 -8.29
C PHE A 440 8.06 19.96 -6.84
N PRO A 441 8.28 20.82 -5.85
CA PRO A 441 8.15 20.42 -4.45
C PRO A 441 6.82 19.68 -4.19
N GLY A 442 6.89 18.44 -3.69
CA GLY A 442 5.73 17.58 -3.48
C GLY A 442 5.40 16.62 -4.63
N THR A 443 6.05 16.70 -5.79
CA THR A 443 5.97 15.65 -6.82
C THR A 443 6.61 14.36 -6.29
N ASN A 444 6.00 13.19 -6.57
CA ASN A 444 6.51 11.91 -6.09
C ASN A 444 6.35 10.74 -7.08
N CYS A 445 5.83 10.99 -8.29
CA CYS A 445 5.63 9.96 -9.32
C CYS A 445 6.56 10.12 -10.53
N GLU A 446 7.59 10.94 -10.44
CA GLU A 446 8.54 11.18 -11.53
C GLU A 446 9.36 9.94 -11.88
N TYR A 447 9.77 9.15 -10.87
CA TYR A 447 10.50 7.91 -11.10
C TYR A 447 9.63 6.84 -11.75
N ASP A 448 8.38 6.69 -11.31
CA ASP A 448 7.43 5.74 -11.88
C ASP A 448 7.11 6.11 -13.33
N SER A 449 6.89 7.40 -13.59
CA SER A 449 6.66 7.94 -14.93
C SER A 449 7.86 7.73 -15.85
N ALA A 450 9.07 8.03 -15.37
CA ALA A 450 10.29 7.84 -16.16
C ALA A 450 10.48 6.36 -16.53
N LYS A 451 10.36 5.45 -15.56
CA LYS A 451 10.46 3.99 -15.79
C LYS A 451 9.39 3.49 -16.79
N ALA A 452 8.17 4.00 -16.71
CA ALA A 452 7.09 3.61 -17.62
C ALA A 452 7.41 4.00 -19.07
N PHE A 453 7.90 5.23 -19.31
CA PHE A 453 8.31 5.68 -20.64
C PHE A 453 9.58 5.00 -21.14
N GLU A 454 10.56 4.75 -20.29
CA GLU A 454 11.79 4.01 -20.63
C GLU A 454 11.47 2.57 -21.06
N ARG A 455 10.57 1.88 -20.34
CA ARG A 455 10.05 0.56 -20.75
C ARG A 455 9.37 0.59 -22.12
N ALA A 456 8.65 1.68 -22.41
CA ALA A 456 8.03 1.89 -23.73
C ALA A 456 9.04 2.27 -24.84
N GLY A 457 10.29 2.52 -24.50
CA GLY A 457 11.39 2.81 -25.44
C GLY A 457 11.59 4.29 -25.74
N ALA A 458 11.25 5.18 -24.84
CA ALA A 458 11.59 6.61 -24.87
C ALA A 458 12.89 6.92 -24.11
N ASP A 459 13.45 8.11 -24.35
CA ASP A 459 14.40 8.75 -23.44
C ASP A 459 13.66 9.72 -22.52
N THR A 460 14.14 9.91 -21.29
CA THR A 460 13.53 10.80 -20.32
C THR A 460 14.47 11.92 -19.89
N ILE A 461 13.92 13.12 -19.69
CA ILE A 461 14.57 14.28 -19.09
C ILE A 461 13.77 14.64 -17.85
N VAL A 462 14.29 14.33 -16.67
CA VAL A 462 13.68 14.70 -15.39
C VAL A 462 14.41 15.94 -14.88
N LYS A 463 13.67 17.01 -14.54
CA LYS A 463 14.24 18.24 -14.03
C LYS A 463 13.43 18.77 -12.84
N VAL A 464 14.16 19.10 -11.77
CA VAL A 464 13.62 19.71 -10.56
C VAL A 464 13.52 21.23 -10.73
N PHE A 465 12.34 21.78 -10.45
CA PHE A 465 12.13 23.21 -10.40
C PHE A 465 12.64 23.75 -9.06
N LYS A 466 13.76 24.46 -9.09
CA LYS A 466 14.39 25.05 -7.92
C LYS A 466 13.72 26.40 -7.57
N ASN A 467 13.34 26.60 -6.32
CA ASN A 467 12.62 27.79 -5.86
C ASN A 467 13.15 28.40 -4.56
N LEU A 468 14.38 28.05 -4.15
CA LEU A 468 14.99 28.57 -2.92
C LEU A 468 15.24 30.08 -3.00
N ASP A 469 15.53 30.60 -4.19
CA ASP A 469 15.72 32.04 -4.45
C ASP A 469 15.29 32.45 -5.87
N ALA A 470 15.33 33.74 -6.14
CA ALA A 470 14.88 34.33 -7.42
C ALA A 470 15.78 33.95 -8.61
N GLU A 471 17.04 33.63 -8.37
CA GLU A 471 17.98 33.20 -9.41
C GLU A 471 17.71 31.73 -9.81
N SER A 472 17.56 30.86 -8.84
CA SER A 472 17.16 29.46 -9.02
C SER A 472 15.85 29.32 -9.78
N ILE A 473 14.87 30.21 -9.51
CA ILE A 473 13.60 30.25 -10.26
C ILE A 473 13.84 30.59 -11.74
N ARG A 474 14.66 31.61 -12.04
CA ARG A 474 14.95 32.02 -13.42
C ARG A 474 15.70 30.91 -14.18
N GLU A 475 16.71 30.33 -13.56
CA GLU A 475 17.45 29.19 -14.12
C GLU A 475 16.52 28.02 -14.42
N SER A 476 15.63 27.66 -13.49
CA SER A 476 14.67 26.58 -13.68
C SER A 476 13.71 26.83 -14.83
N VAL A 477 13.23 28.08 -15.02
CA VAL A 477 12.40 28.44 -16.18
C VAL A 477 13.17 28.24 -17.48
N ASP A 478 14.44 28.67 -17.55
CA ASP A 478 15.27 28.54 -18.75
C ASP A 478 15.64 27.07 -19.03
N GLU A 479 15.92 26.26 -17.99
CA GLU A 479 16.16 24.82 -18.13
C GLU A 479 14.90 24.07 -18.59
N PHE A 480 13.73 24.40 -18.06
CA PHE A 480 12.47 23.79 -18.46
C PHE A 480 12.12 24.16 -19.90
N GLU A 481 12.25 25.44 -20.30
CA GLU A 481 12.07 25.86 -21.68
C GLU A 481 12.96 25.04 -22.62
N LYS A 482 14.23 24.88 -22.30
CA LYS A 482 15.18 24.09 -23.07
C LYS A 482 14.77 22.62 -23.14
N ALA A 483 14.36 22.02 -22.04
CA ALA A 483 13.93 20.62 -21.98
C ALA A 483 12.65 20.41 -22.82
N ILE A 484 11.66 21.30 -22.72
CA ILE A 484 10.44 21.26 -23.54
C ILE A 484 10.78 21.33 -25.03
N ASN A 485 11.71 22.22 -25.40
CA ASN A 485 12.13 22.38 -26.81
C ASN A 485 12.85 21.16 -27.37
N GLN A 486 13.45 20.30 -26.53
CA GLN A 486 14.09 19.04 -26.92
C GLN A 486 13.10 17.87 -26.96
N ALA A 487 12.04 17.92 -26.14
CA ALA A 487 11.11 16.83 -25.96
C ALA A 487 10.04 16.74 -27.05
N GLN A 488 9.50 15.57 -27.25
CA GLN A 488 8.31 15.27 -28.05
C GLN A 488 7.08 15.05 -27.19
N ILE A 489 7.29 14.71 -25.91
CA ILE A 489 6.24 14.45 -24.92
C ILE A 489 6.52 15.28 -23.68
N ILE A 490 5.48 15.84 -23.08
CA ILE A 490 5.51 16.33 -21.71
C ILE A 490 4.66 15.40 -20.86
N MET A 491 5.25 14.85 -19.80
CA MET A 491 4.56 14.09 -18.75
C MET A 491 4.45 14.91 -17.49
N PHE A 492 3.25 15.32 -17.11
CA PHE A 492 2.95 15.93 -15.82
C PHE A 492 2.71 14.81 -14.79
N PRO A 493 3.66 14.54 -13.90
CA PRO A 493 3.57 13.42 -12.97
C PRO A 493 2.58 13.70 -11.82
N GLY A 494 2.20 12.62 -11.14
CA GLY A 494 1.43 12.68 -9.91
C GLY A 494 2.25 13.15 -8.72
N GLY A 495 1.57 13.34 -7.61
CA GLY A 495 2.12 13.79 -6.35
C GLY A 495 1.23 14.85 -5.70
N PHE A 496 1.84 15.69 -4.85
CA PHE A 496 1.15 16.73 -4.08
C PHE A 496 1.91 18.07 -4.22
N SER A 497 2.03 18.55 -5.45
CA SER A 497 2.79 19.78 -5.73
C SER A 497 2.21 20.98 -4.97
N ALA A 498 3.01 21.56 -4.09
CA ALA A 498 2.64 22.62 -3.13
C ALA A 498 1.65 22.18 -2.02
N GLY A 499 1.49 20.85 -1.80
CA GLY A 499 0.56 20.30 -0.81
C GLY A 499 -0.88 20.19 -1.31
N ASP A 500 -1.69 19.38 -0.59
CA ASP A 500 -3.15 19.31 -0.77
C ASP A 500 -3.79 20.52 -0.09
N GLU A 501 -3.89 21.60 -0.81
CA GLU A 501 -4.50 22.83 -0.34
C GLU A 501 -5.94 22.95 -0.82
N PRO A 502 -6.87 23.52 -0.01
CA PRO A 502 -8.29 23.61 -0.35
C PRO A 502 -8.59 24.27 -1.69
N ASP A 503 -7.72 25.14 -2.17
CA ASP A 503 -7.89 25.83 -3.45
C ASP A 503 -7.22 25.14 -4.64
N GLY A 504 -6.95 23.87 -4.48
CA GLY A 504 -6.56 23.02 -5.58
C GLY A 504 -5.09 22.76 -5.71
N SER A 505 -4.83 21.49 -5.75
CA SER A 505 -3.60 20.87 -6.14
C SER A 505 -3.11 21.37 -7.50
N ALA A 506 -1.82 21.22 -7.75
CA ALA A 506 -1.16 21.67 -8.98
C ALA A 506 -1.06 23.20 -9.20
N LYS A 507 -1.21 24.03 -8.16
CA LYS A 507 -0.98 25.48 -8.27
C LYS A 507 0.41 25.82 -8.78
N PHE A 508 1.42 25.09 -8.32
CA PHE A 508 2.80 25.30 -8.74
C PHE A 508 2.98 25.05 -10.22
N PHE A 509 2.50 23.91 -10.71
CA PHE A 509 2.47 23.61 -12.15
C PHE A 509 1.78 24.73 -12.93
N ALA A 510 0.56 25.07 -12.52
CA ALA A 510 -0.22 26.07 -13.24
C ALA A 510 0.46 27.46 -13.27
N THR A 511 1.08 27.87 -12.16
CA THR A 511 1.79 29.15 -12.09
C THR A 511 3.04 29.14 -12.97
N ALA A 512 3.87 28.10 -12.86
CA ALA A 512 5.10 27.98 -13.62
C ALA A 512 4.83 27.92 -15.14
N PHE A 513 3.91 27.04 -15.57
CA PHE A 513 3.60 26.86 -17.01
C PHE A 513 2.78 28.01 -17.63
N ARG A 514 2.27 28.97 -16.85
CA ARG A 514 1.74 30.24 -17.34
C ARG A 514 2.83 31.31 -17.59
N ASN A 515 4.07 31.04 -17.17
CA ASN A 515 5.20 31.86 -17.58
C ASN A 515 5.28 31.92 -19.11
N ALA A 516 5.54 33.11 -19.69
CA ALA A 516 5.49 33.32 -21.15
C ALA A 516 6.41 32.34 -21.93
N LYS A 517 7.65 32.11 -21.47
CA LYS A 517 8.61 31.22 -22.12
C LYS A 517 8.13 29.78 -22.11
N MET A 518 7.69 29.28 -20.96
CA MET A 518 7.22 27.91 -20.81
C MET A 518 5.92 27.70 -21.58
N LYS A 519 4.97 28.65 -21.52
CA LYS A 519 3.74 28.61 -22.30
C LYS A 519 4.02 28.51 -23.78
N GLU A 520 4.88 29.40 -24.32
CA GLU A 520 5.26 29.39 -25.73
C GLU A 520 5.92 28.06 -26.14
N ALA A 521 6.82 27.54 -25.32
CA ALA A 521 7.48 26.28 -25.58
C ALA A 521 6.49 25.09 -25.67
N VAL A 522 5.50 25.03 -24.75
CA VAL A 522 4.43 24.01 -24.77
C VAL A 522 3.54 24.18 -26.01
N GLU A 523 3.15 25.40 -26.35
CA GLU A 523 2.32 25.67 -27.54
C GLU A 523 3.06 25.30 -28.83
N LYS A 524 4.35 25.55 -28.94
CA LYS A 524 5.19 25.10 -30.06
C LYS A 524 5.32 23.58 -30.10
N LEU A 525 5.51 22.93 -28.94
CA LEU A 525 5.54 21.46 -28.88
C LEU A 525 4.26 20.86 -29.47
N LEU A 526 3.10 21.33 -29.02
CA LEU A 526 1.81 20.78 -29.45
C LEU A 526 1.46 21.16 -30.88
N ASN A 527 1.64 22.43 -31.30
CA ASN A 527 1.09 22.94 -32.55
C ASN A 527 2.06 22.86 -33.74
N GLU A 528 3.38 22.96 -33.51
CA GLU A 528 4.37 22.97 -34.57
C GLU A 528 5.10 21.62 -34.69
N ARG A 529 5.28 20.91 -33.57
CA ARG A 529 6.04 19.65 -33.54
C ARG A 529 5.17 18.40 -33.37
N ASP A 530 3.84 18.54 -33.40
CA ASP A 530 2.88 17.45 -33.20
C ASP A 530 3.10 16.68 -31.89
N GLY A 531 3.55 17.36 -30.84
CA GLY A 531 3.87 16.75 -29.56
C GLY A 531 2.65 16.25 -28.79
N LEU A 532 2.91 15.48 -27.74
CA LEU A 532 1.90 14.92 -26.83
C LEU A 532 2.08 15.47 -25.41
N ALA A 533 0.97 15.55 -24.65
CA ALA A 533 0.96 15.83 -23.22
C ALA A 533 0.14 14.78 -22.48
N LEU A 534 0.71 14.24 -21.39
CA LEU A 534 0.03 13.32 -20.47
C LEU A 534 0.07 13.90 -19.07
N GLY A 535 -1.03 13.84 -18.35
CA GLY A 535 -1.09 14.20 -16.93
C GLY A 535 -1.82 13.14 -16.12
N ILE A 536 -1.17 12.64 -15.07
CA ILE A 536 -1.75 11.62 -14.20
C ILE A 536 -1.92 12.20 -12.79
N CYS A 537 -3.10 12.02 -12.19
CA CYS A 537 -3.45 12.46 -10.84
C CYS A 537 -3.19 13.99 -10.67
N ASN A 538 -2.18 14.40 -9.91
CA ASN A 538 -1.78 15.81 -9.79
C ASN A 538 -1.43 16.44 -11.16
N GLY A 539 -0.88 15.66 -12.08
CA GLY A 539 -0.64 16.07 -13.46
C GLY A 539 -1.93 16.34 -14.24
N PHE A 540 -3.00 15.56 -14.01
CA PHE A 540 -4.31 15.86 -14.60
C PHE A 540 -4.91 17.14 -14.01
N GLN A 541 -4.77 17.36 -12.71
CA GLN A 541 -5.15 18.63 -12.08
C GLN A 541 -4.40 19.80 -12.70
N ALA A 542 -3.11 19.63 -13.04
CA ALA A 542 -2.32 20.64 -13.75
C ALA A 542 -2.86 20.89 -15.17
N LEU A 543 -3.11 19.84 -15.96
CA LEU A 543 -3.62 19.95 -17.32
C LEU A 543 -4.96 20.69 -17.36
N ILE A 544 -5.88 20.39 -16.43
CA ILE A 544 -7.21 21.01 -16.40
C ILE A 544 -7.11 22.50 -15.99
N LYS A 545 -6.25 22.82 -15.00
CA LYS A 545 -6.03 24.21 -14.57
C LYS A 545 -5.32 25.06 -15.61
N LEU A 546 -4.48 24.46 -16.44
CA LEU A 546 -3.85 25.10 -17.57
C LEU A 546 -4.80 25.24 -18.77
N GLY A 547 -5.88 24.48 -18.84
CA GLY A 547 -6.79 24.43 -19.97
C GLY A 547 -6.30 23.50 -21.11
N LEU A 548 -5.18 22.79 -20.95
CA LEU A 548 -4.68 21.81 -21.90
C LEU A 548 -5.69 20.68 -22.12
N VAL A 549 -6.40 20.30 -21.10
CA VAL A 549 -7.66 19.61 -21.21
C VAL A 549 -8.76 20.50 -20.57
N PRO A 550 -9.92 20.65 -21.19
CA PRO A 550 -10.39 20.07 -22.45
C PRO A 550 -10.07 20.85 -23.72
N ASN A 551 -9.30 21.95 -23.69
CA ASN A 551 -9.21 22.91 -24.79
C ASN A 551 -8.04 22.68 -25.77
N GLY A 552 -7.02 21.89 -25.41
CA GLY A 552 -5.82 21.65 -26.21
C GLY A 552 -4.81 22.82 -26.24
N LYS A 553 -4.97 23.82 -25.38
CA LYS A 553 -4.10 24.99 -25.29
C LYS A 553 -4.12 25.60 -23.88
N ILE A 554 -3.07 26.32 -23.52
CA ILE A 554 -3.00 27.00 -22.24
C ILE A 554 -3.93 28.22 -22.23
N THR A 555 -5.02 28.11 -21.46
CA THR A 555 -6.06 29.15 -21.31
C THR A 555 -6.31 29.48 -19.83
N GLY A 556 -7.02 30.58 -19.57
CA GLY A 556 -7.59 30.82 -18.25
C GLY A 556 -8.78 29.89 -17.98
N GLN A 557 -9.12 29.73 -16.72
CA GLN A 557 -10.36 29.10 -16.27
C GLN A 557 -11.33 30.19 -15.76
N ASP A 558 -12.61 29.91 -15.86
CA ASP A 558 -13.71 30.67 -15.28
C ASP A 558 -14.59 29.78 -14.40
N ALA A 559 -15.64 30.34 -13.81
CA ALA A 559 -16.55 29.62 -12.91
C ALA A 559 -17.34 28.48 -13.60
N GLN A 560 -17.36 28.45 -14.93
CA GLN A 560 -18.08 27.43 -15.72
C GLN A 560 -17.12 26.38 -16.32
N SER A 561 -15.81 26.54 -16.12
CA SER A 561 -14.83 25.60 -16.64
C SER A 561 -14.89 24.26 -15.89
N PRO A 562 -14.71 23.14 -16.59
CA PRO A 562 -14.51 21.84 -15.92
C PRO A 562 -13.33 21.90 -14.95
N THR A 563 -13.44 21.20 -13.82
CA THR A 563 -12.37 21.16 -12.81
C THR A 563 -12.35 19.83 -12.07
N LEU A 564 -11.26 19.63 -11.32
CA LEU A 564 -11.13 18.57 -10.32
C LEU A 564 -11.22 19.19 -8.92
N THR A 565 -11.97 18.56 -8.03
CA THR A 565 -12.24 19.05 -6.68
C THR A 565 -12.21 17.92 -5.66
N PHE A 566 -12.53 18.22 -4.40
CA PHE A 566 -12.55 17.25 -3.31
C PHE A 566 -13.40 16.03 -3.61
N ASN A 567 -12.90 14.86 -3.26
CA ASN A 567 -13.67 13.62 -3.24
C ASN A 567 -14.95 13.80 -2.40
N THR A 568 -16.03 13.14 -2.78
CA THR A 568 -17.30 13.17 -2.01
C THR A 568 -17.11 12.71 -0.57
N ILE A 569 -16.23 11.76 -0.33
CA ILE A 569 -15.90 11.28 1.02
C ILE A 569 -15.09 12.29 1.86
N ASN A 570 -14.68 13.41 1.27
CA ASN A 570 -13.96 14.52 1.91
C ASN A 570 -12.64 14.10 2.60
N ARG A 571 -11.95 13.12 2.06
CA ARG A 571 -10.63 12.67 2.49
C ARG A 571 -9.84 12.04 1.33
N HIS A 572 -8.53 11.85 1.59
CA HIS A 572 -7.71 11.01 0.72
C HIS A 572 -8.27 9.58 0.66
N ILE A 573 -8.23 9.00 -0.54
CA ILE A 573 -8.58 7.60 -0.79
C ILE A 573 -7.53 6.97 -1.70
N SER A 574 -7.05 5.78 -1.31
CA SER A 574 -6.10 4.99 -2.07
C SER A 574 -6.59 3.55 -2.19
N LYS A 575 -6.89 3.12 -3.41
CA LYS A 575 -7.28 1.74 -3.74
C LYS A 575 -7.12 1.46 -5.22
N MET A 576 -7.21 0.20 -5.61
CA MET A 576 -7.25 -0.19 -7.01
C MET A 576 -8.65 0.08 -7.58
N VAL A 577 -8.72 0.74 -8.74
CA VAL A 577 -9.97 1.11 -9.41
C VAL A 577 -10.05 0.52 -10.79
N TYR A 578 -11.26 0.20 -11.23
CA TYR A 578 -11.54 -0.29 -12.58
C TYR A 578 -12.01 0.86 -13.45
N THR A 579 -11.40 0.98 -14.62
CA THR A 579 -11.70 2.03 -15.60
C THR A 579 -11.94 1.43 -16.97
N LYS A 580 -12.98 1.90 -17.65
CA LYS A 580 -13.35 1.48 -19.00
C LYS A 580 -12.90 2.52 -20.02
N VAL A 581 -12.26 2.09 -21.09
CA VAL A 581 -11.95 2.95 -22.24
C VAL A 581 -13.23 3.17 -23.03
N VAL A 582 -13.75 4.39 -23.05
CA VAL A 582 -15.03 4.72 -23.70
C VAL A 582 -14.88 5.52 -24.98
N SER A 583 -13.67 5.96 -25.31
CA SER A 583 -13.34 6.65 -26.57
C SER A 583 -11.96 6.25 -27.09
N ASN A 584 -11.83 6.08 -28.39
CA ASN A 584 -10.57 5.85 -29.08
C ASN A 584 -10.06 7.10 -29.83
N LEU A 585 -10.55 8.31 -29.46
CA LEU A 585 -10.12 9.57 -30.08
C LEU A 585 -8.62 9.84 -29.88
N SER A 586 -8.10 9.47 -28.73
CA SER A 586 -6.74 9.83 -28.32
C SER A 586 -5.69 8.87 -28.89
N PRO A 587 -4.57 9.38 -29.46
CA PRO A 587 -3.43 8.56 -29.80
C PRO A 587 -2.79 7.87 -28.59
N TRP A 588 -2.99 8.36 -27.38
CA TRP A 588 -2.59 7.69 -26.14
C TRP A 588 -3.28 6.34 -25.91
N LEU A 589 -4.45 6.13 -26.53
CA LEU A 589 -5.26 4.91 -26.38
C LEU A 589 -5.20 4.01 -27.63
N ALA A 590 -4.29 4.27 -28.57
CA ALA A 590 -4.20 3.54 -29.83
C ALA A 590 -3.94 2.02 -29.69
N ASN A 591 -3.31 1.59 -28.58
CA ASN A 591 -3.08 0.18 -28.27
C ASN A 591 -4.05 -0.37 -27.22
N ALA A 592 -4.96 0.46 -26.67
CA ALA A 592 -6.01 0.02 -25.75
C ALA A 592 -7.24 -0.44 -26.54
N GLU A 593 -7.97 -1.41 -25.99
CA GLU A 593 -9.23 -1.88 -26.56
C GLU A 593 -10.36 -0.90 -26.22
N LEU A 594 -11.13 -0.49 -27.23
CA LEU A 594 -12.35 0.30 -27.00
C LEU A 594 -13.38 -0.57 -26.28
N GLY A 595 -13.84 -0.14 -25.11
CA GLY A 595 -14.66 -0.93 -24.21
C GLY A 595 -13.87 -1.81 -23.24
N GLY A 596 -12.54 -1.87 -23.38
CA GLY A 596 -11.65 -2.62 -22.48
C GLY A 596 -11.67 -2.05 -21.05
N VAL A 597 -11.54 -2.93 -20.07
CA VAL A 597 -11.54 -2.62 -18.65
C VAL A 597 -10.14 -2.86 -18.08
N TYR A 598 -9.63 -1.86 -17.37
CA TYR A 598 -8.28 -1.90 -16.80
C TYR A 598 -8.31 -1.52 -15.32
N CYS A 599 -7.49 -2.20 -14.52
CA CYS A 599 -7.37 -1.97 -13.08
C CYS A 599 -6.06 -1.22 -12.77
N ASN A 600 -6.16 -0.01 -12.24
CA ASN A 600 -4.99 0.78 -11.86
C ASN A 600 -5.16 1.37 -10.44
N PRO A 601 -4.07 1.65 -9.71
CA PRO A 601 -4.19 2.31 -8.42
C PRO A 601 -4.64 3.77 -8.58
N ALA A 602 -5.50 4.22 -7.68
CA ALA A 602 -5.85 5.62 -7.50
C ALA A 602 -5.51 6.07 -6.09
N SER A 603 -4.95 7.27 -5.94
CA SER A 603 -4.50 7.79 -4.65
C SER A 603 -4.58 9.32 -4.67
N HIS A 604 -5.66 9.88 -4.13
CA HIS A 604 -5.92 11.33 -4.18
C HIS A 604 -6.98 11.78 -3.16
N GLY A 605 -6.91 13.04 -2.75
CA GLY A 605 -7.93 13.75 -1.99
C GLY A 605 -8.86 14.60 -2.88
N GLU A 606 -8.39 14.99 -4.05
CA GLU A 606 -9.03 15.91 -5.00
C GLU A 606 -9.06 15.33 -6.42
N GLY A 607 -9.81 14.25 -6.60
CA GLY A 607 -9.94 13.57 -7.91
C GLY A 607 -11.30 13.70 -8.57
N ARG A 608 -12.25 14.35 -7.91
CA ARG A 608 -13.62 14.46 -8.37
C ARG A 608 -13.77 15.40 -9.57
N PHE A 609 -14.04 14.85 -10.73
CA PHE A 609 -14.35 15.64 -11.92
C PHE A 609 -15.74 16.26 -11.82
N VAL A 610 -15.82 17.56 -11.99
CA VAL A 610 -17.09 18.32 -12.02
C VAL A 610 -17.12 19.28 -13.21
N ALA A 611 -18.27 19.38 -13.85
CA ALA A 611 -18.51 20.29 -14.97
C ALA A 611 -20.00 20.62 -15.10
N PRO A 612 -20.36 21.82 -15.62
CA PRO A 612 -21.72 22.12 -16.03
C PRO A 612 -22.20 21.16 -17.12
N LYS A 613 -23.53 20.97 -17.18
CA LYS A 613 -24.16 20.04 -18.15
C LYS A 613 -23.73 20.31 -19.59
N GLU A 614 -23.62 21.56 -20.00
CA GLU A 614 -23.22 21.94 -21.35
C GLU A 614 -21.80 21.42 -21.69
N TRP A 615 -20.88 21.44 -20.73
CA TRP A 615 -19.55 20.85 -20.89
C TRP A 615 -19.61 19.32 -20.93
N LEU A 616 -20.41 18.69 -20.09
CA LEU A 616 -20.58 17.25 -20.12
C LEU A 616 -21.10 16.79 -21.49
N ASP A 617 -22.19 17.41 -21.97
CA ASP A 617 -22.77 17.11 -23.28
C ASP A 617 -21.75 17.28 -24.41
N LYS A 618 -20.96 18.35 -24.38
CA LYS A 618 -19.90 18.62 -25.35
C LYS A 618 -18.75 17.60 -25.30
N LEU A 619 -18.28 17.25 -24.11
CA LEU A 619 -17.19 16.29 -23.96
C LEU A 619 -17.58 14.90 -24.49
N PHE A 620 -18.78 14.44 -24.18
CA PHE A 620 -19.28 13.16 -24.71
C PHE A 620 -19.52 13.23 -26.24
N ALA A 621 -20.14 14.29 -26.74
CA ALA A 621 -20.40 14.45 -28.17
C ALA A 621 -19.12 14.48 -29.01
N ASN A 622 -18.05 15.04 -28.49
CA ASN A 622 -16.75 15.13 -29.16
C ASN A 622 -15.83 13.93 -28.92
N GLY A 623 -16.25 12.94 -28.12
CA GLY A 623 -15.40 11.80 -27.74
C GLY A 623 -14.22 12.15 -26.83
N GLN A 624 -14.28 13.30 -26.16
CA GLN A 624 -13.21 13.77 -25.26
C GLN A 624 -13.23 13.08 -23.89
N VAL A 625 -14.32 12.39 -23.50
CA VAL A 625 -14.32 11.49 -22.37
C VAL A 625 -13.61 10.21 -22.79
N ALA A 626 -12.41 10.01 -22.26
CA ALA A 626 -11.53 8.89 -22.64
C ALA A 626 -11.81 7.63 -21.84
N THR A 627 -11.94 7.80 -20.51
CA THR A 627 -12.12 6.71 -19.56
C THR A 627 -13.17 7.06 -18.50
N GLN A 628 -13.92 6.04 -18.07
CA GLN A 628 -14.93 6.16 -17.01
C GLN A 628 -14.70 5.05 -15.96
N TYR A 629 -14.99 5.34 -14.69
CA TYR A 629 -15.03 4.35 -13.62
C TYR A 629 -16.14 3.32 -13.90
N CYS A 630 -15.84 2.05 -13.67
CA CYS A 630 -16.76 0.95 -13.93
C CYS A 630 -16.65 -0.14 -12.87
N ASP A 631 -17.65 -1.03 -12.83
CA ASP A 631 -17.62 -2.26 -12.07
C ASP A 631 -16.74 -3.35 -12.76
N LEU A 632 -16.68 -4.54 -12.14
CA LEU A 632 -15.91 -5.68 -12.66
C LEU A 632 -16.42 -6.21 -14.00
N ASP A 633 -17.68 -5.98 -14.32
CA ASP A 633 -18.31 -6.40 -15.58
C ASP A 633 -18.19 -5.31 -16.67
N GLY A 634 -17.55 -4.19 -16.36
CA GLY A 634 -17.37 -3.06 -17.27
C GLY A 634 -18.61 -2.17 -17.41
N ASN A 635 -19.55 -2.26 -16.49
CA ASN A 635 -20.67 -1.32 -16.45
C ASN A 635 -20.21 -0.02 -15.77
N VAL A 636 -20.37 1.10 -16.45
CA VAL A 636 -20.05 2.42 -15.86
C VAL A 636 -20.94 2.65 -14.65
N SER A 637 -20.35 3.01 -13.54
CA SER A 637 -21.07 3.08 -12.25
C SER A 637 -20.81 4.40 -11.53
N MET A 638 -21.87 4.93 -10.93
CA MET A 638 -21.82 6.05 -9.98
C MET A 638 -21.75 5.59 -8.52
N ASP A 639 -21.81 4.28 -8.26
CA ASP A 639 -21.56 3.75 -6.91
C ASP A 639 -20.13 4.08 -6.48
N GLU A 640 -19.97 4.65 -5.30
CA GLU A 640 -18.67 5.05 -4.76
C GLU A 640 -17.74 3.87 -4.43
N GLU A 641 -18.24 2.63 -4.48
CA GLU A 641 -17.38 1.45 -4.53
C GLU A 641 -16.44 1.48 -5.74
N TRP A 642 -16.95 1.95 -6.88
CA TRP A 642 -16.26 1.99 -8.17
C TRP A 642 -15.82 3.40 -8.55
N ASN A 643 -16.73 4.39 -8.42
CA ASN A 643 -16.46 5.81 -8.66
C ASN A 643 -16.02 6.49 -7.37
N ILE A 644 -14.85 6.16 -6.90
CA ILE A 644 -14.33 6.40 -5.54
C ILE A 644 -14.28 7.87 -5.11
N ASN A 645 -14.34 8.79 -6.06
CA ASN A 645 -14.25 10.22 -5.80
C ASN A 645 -15.55 10.99 -6.08
N GLY A 646 -16.59 10.30 -6.60
CA GLY A 646 -17.86 10.89 -6.93
C GLY A 646 -17.86 11.76 -8.20
N SER A 647 -16.96 11.48 -9.15
CA SER A 647 -16.87 12.18 -10.44
C SER A 647 -18.17 12.16 -11.19
N TYR A 648 -18.57 13.31 -11.77
CA TYR A 648 -19.77 13.42 -12.60
C TYR A 648 -19.70 12.47 -13.79
N MET A 649 -20.80 11.75 -14.04
CA MET A 649 -20.91 10.75 -15.10
C MET A 649 -19.81 9.66 -15.03
N ALA A 650 -19.26 9.41 -13.83
CA ALA A 650 -18.14 8.51 -13.60
C ALA A 650 -16.89 8.80 -14.45
N ILE A 651 -16.68 10.04 -14.89
CA ILE A 651 -15.53 10.44 -15.71
C ILE A 651 -14.25 10.28 -14.91
N GLU A 652 -13.31 9.45 -15.42
CA GLU A 652 -11.99 9.25 -14.84
C GLU A 652 -10.91 10.03 -15.59
N GLY A 653 -11.05 10.15 -16.92
CA GLY A 653 -10.08 10.86 -17.75
C GLY A 653 -10.71 11.51 -18.98
N ILE A 654 -10.13 12.66 -19.36
CA ILE A 654 -10.56 13.44 -20.54
C ILE A 654 -9.38 13.86 -21.39
N THR A 655 -9.68 14.19 -22.67
CA THR A 655 -8.68 14.63 -23.65
C THR A 655 -8.92 16.03 -24.18
N SER A 656 -7.91 16.57 -24.87
CA SER A 656 -8.09 17.69 -25.81
C SER A 656 -8.96 17.29 -27.01
N PRO A 657 -9.50 18.28 -27.80
CA PRO A 657 -10.36 17.97 -28.95
C PRO A 657 -9.71 17.09 -30.02
N ASP A 658 -8.40 17.10 -30.12
CA ASP A 658 -7.59 16.27 -31.04
C ASP A 658 -6.99 15.03 -30.37
N GLY A 659 -7.27 14.81 -29.06
CA GLY A 659 -6.81 13.67 -28.30
C GLY A 659 -5.34 13.70 -27.87
N ARG A 660 -4.53 14.70 -28.26
CA ARG A 660 -3.09 14.72 -27.97
C ARG A 660 -2.72 15.07 -26.54
N CYS A 661 -3.55 15.85 -25.85
CA CYS A 661 -3.43 16.04 -24.40
C CYS A 661 -4.40 15.07 -23.72
N PHE A 662 -3.92 14.29 -22.76
CA PHE A 662 -4.72 13.34 -22.01
C PHE A 662 -4.47 13.50 -20.51
N GLY A 663 -5.54 13.65 -19.73
CA GLY A 663 -5.51 13.70 -18.28
C GLY A 663 -6.37 12.60 -17.67
N LYS A 664 -5.85 11.88 -16.67
CA LYS A 664 -6.56 10.82 -15.95
C LYS A 664 -6.14 10.76 -14.47
N MET A 665 -6.99 10.22 -13.62
CA MET A 665 -6.73 10.16 -12.18
C MET A 665 -5.97 8.91 -11.74
N ALA A 666 -6.30 7.75 -12.28
CA ALA A 666 -5.65 6.49 -11.90
C ALA A 666 -4.24 6.36 -12.48
N HIS A 667 -3.32 5.84 -11.68
CA HIS A 667 -1.88 5.78 -11.93
C HIS A 667 -1.49 4.57 -12.81
N SER A 668 -1.54 4.72 -14.12
CA SER A 668 -1.14 3.67 -15.07
C SER A 668 0.38 3.45 -15.13
N GLU A 669 1.19 4.37 -14.61
CA GLU A 669 2.64 4.25 -14.48
C GLU A 669 3.05 3.30 -13.34
N ARG A 670 2.19 3.13 -12.33
CA ARG A 670 2.47 2.31 -11.15
C ARG A 670 2.16 0.83 -11.38
N ARG A 671 2.79 0.27 -12.39
CA ARG A 671 2.69 -1.15 -12.73
C ARG A 671 4.07 -1.76 -12.99
N GLY A 672 4.16 -3.07 -12.93
CA GLY A 672 5.37 -3.83 -13.22
C GLY A 672 5.12 -5.33 -13.12
N ASP A 673 6.12 -6.11 -13.46
CA ASP A 673 6.07 -7.56 -13.27
C ASP A 673 5.93 -7.85 -11.77
N SER A 674 5.01 -8.72 -11.41
CA SER A 674 4.70 -9.12 -10.03
C SER A 674 4.28 -7.95 -9.10
N VAL A 675 3.74 -6.87 -9.63
CA VAL A 675 3.14 -5.78 -8.84
C VAL A 675 1.63 -6.03 -8.70
N ALA A 676 1.09 -5.82 -7.49
CA ALA A 676 -0.32 -6.02 -7.15
C ALA A 676 -0.87 -7.40 -7.59
N ILE A 677 -0.13 -8.49 -7.30
CA ILE A 677 -0.48 -9.84 -7.75
C ILE A 677 -1.77 -10.38 -7.14
N ASN A 678 -2.20 -9.82 -6.01
CA ASN A 678 -3.46 -10.15 -5.34
C ASN A 678 -4.66 -9.36 -5.87
N ILE A 679 -4.50 -8.61 -6.97
CA ILE A 679 -5.56 -7.80 -7.58
C ILE A 679 -5.98 -8.42 -8.92
N TYR A 680 -7.29 -8.59 -9.10
CA TYR A 680 -7.88 -9.10 -10.32
C TYR A 680 -7.96 -8.04 -11.42
N GLY A 681 -7.75 -8.46 -12.68
CA GLY A 681 -7.94 -7.65 -13.87
C GLY A 681 -6.65 -7.24 -14.57
N GLU A 682 -6.81 -6.75 -15.80
CA GLU A 682 -5.68 -6.25 -16.61
C GLU A 682 -5.24 -4.87 -16.10
N GLN A 683 -3.95 -4.73 -15.81
CA GLN A 683 -3.38 -3.47 -15.29
C GLN A 683 -2.76 -2.61 -16.39
N ASP A 684 -2.46 -3.16 -17.57
CA ASP A 684 -1.75 -2.47 -18.63
C ASP A 684 -2.67 -1.88 -19.70
N ILE A 685 -3.08 -0.65 -19.53
CA ILE A 685 -3.83 0.13 -20.53
C ILE A 685 -2.97 0.56 -21.75
N LYS A 686 -1.64 0.32 -21.73
CA LYS A 686 -0.69 0.58 -22.83
C LYS A 686 -0.58 2.04 -23.29
N ILE A 687 -0.87 2.99 -22.42
CA ILE A 687 -0.81 4.42 -22.78
C ILE A 687 0.62 4.88 -23.11
N PHE A 688 1.63 4.43 -22.36
CA PHE A 688 3.03 4.82 -22.56
C PHE A 688 3.57 4.28 -23.90
N GLU A 689 3.27 3.02 -24.21
CA GLU A 689 3.62 2.41 -25.49
C GLU A 689 2.91 3.10 -26.66
N SER A 690 1.63 3.43 -26.50
CA SER A 690 0.85 4.18 -27.48
C SER A 690 1.45 5.56 -27.76
N GLY A 691 1.79 6.31 -26.70
CA GLY A 691 2.41 7.62 -26.82
C GLY A 691 3.78 7.58 -27.50
N VAL A 692 4.62 6.58 -27.18
CA VAL A 692 5.91 6.39 -27.85
C VAL A 692 5.74 5.96 -29.31
N LYS A 693 4.84 5.04 -29.57
CA LYS A 693 4.54 4.55 -30.93
C LYS A 693 3.98 5.63 -31.86
N TYR A 694 3.28 6.61 -31.32
CA TYR A 694 2.73 7.75 -32.06
C TYR A 694 3.82 8.46 -32.91
N PHE A 695 5.06 8.51 -32.43
CA PHE A 695 6.19 9.16 -33.12
C PHE A 695 6.98 8.23 -34.05
N LYS A 696 6.70 6.94 -34.08
CA LYS A 696 7.42 5.94 -34.91
C LYS A 696 6.77 5.65 -36.28
#